data_b50218cc51978118455bba9812412926
#
_entry.id   b50218cc51978118455bba9812412926
#
_cell.length_a   1.000
_cell.length_b   1.000
_cell.length_c   1.000
_cell.angle_alpha   90.00
_cell.angle_beta   90.00
_cell.angle_gamma   90.00
#
_symmetry.space_group_name_H-M   'P 1'
#
loop_
_entity.id
_entity.type
_entity.pdbx_description
1 polymer ?
#
loop_
_entity_poly.entity_id
_entity_poly.type
_entity_poly.pdbx_seq_one_letter_code
_entity_poly.pdbx_strand_id
1 'polypeptide(L)'
;MTDNTPTAIPQHLYLIDASAFIFRAYHALPPLTRHDGTPINAVMGFSNMLFKLLKDFDDNVRPTHLACIFDRARKTFRNDIYPEYKAHRPPAPEDLVPQFPIIREVVDAFNVPAIDSDGYEADDVIATYARQAEAKGFEVTIVSSDKDLMQLISDKINMFDGMKNKFIGAQEVFEKFGVGPEKVIEIQALAGDSADNIPGVPGIGVKTAAQLITEYGDLDSLLARAHEIKQPKRREKLMENADMARTSRELVTLVTDVQGLPDIDTLKVQDINAEQVLPFLEEQGFRSLQVKVMSHMGPDQIPDSVQNMAEAVPTEVVYETVTTLAQLEKWIANIRAAHQVAVDTETTSLNAMAAKLVGISLSVSGGRACYIPLRHTTVVAGELDFGDAQAPDQIPVDKALAALKPVLEDPAILKIGQNIKYDYLILAKEGIHIHPYDDTMMMSYVLDAGVHGHGMDELAKLHLNHDCIPFKTVCGSGKNQITFDQVPVDKATQYAAEDADITGRLHRVLKPRLSREKMTTVYETIDRPLAAVVAGMEQHGILVDRQMLHRLSNDFAERLAVLEKEIHGLAGREFNIASPKQLGEILFGELGLPGGKKNKNGSYSTNVDVMEKLAGEGHDLPRRVLDWRQLAKLKSTYTDALQNEINVDSGRIHTSYSLAATTTGRLSSNEPNLQNIPIRTEEGRKIRQAFIPKPGHKFLAADYSQIELRLLAHIADLGSLKQAFRDGIDIHAMTASQVFGVPLEGMDPIVRRQAKAINFGIIYGISAFGLARQLGIGNGEAKQFIDTYFERFPGIRHYMEETKDFCRRHGYVETIFGRRCHIANINDKNGMQRSFGERAAINAPIQGAAADIIRRAMSQMPSALQEAGLDAKMLLQVHDELVFEVPEDQIEATIPVVKRTMEQAALPALEISVPLTVDCGTGDNWDEAH
;
A
#
# COMPACT_ATOMS: atom_id res chain seq x y z
N MET A 1 9.77 -30.36 63.05
CA MET A 1 8.86 -30.85 62.01
C MET A 1 7.98 -29.68 61.68
N THR A 2 8.37 -28.90 60.68
CA THR A 2 7.59 -27.80 60.12
C THR A 2 6.75 -28.37 59.02
N ASP A 3 5.46 -28.35 59.21
CA ASP A 3 4.44 -28.81 58.28
C ASP A 3 4.54 -27.94 57.00
N ASN A 4 5.11 -28.46 55.93
CA ASN A 4 5.14 -27.87 54.62
C ASN A 4 3.96 -28.44 53.83
N THR A 5 2.74 -27.99 54.22
CA THR A 5 1.59 -28.12 53.32
C THR A 5 1.78 -27.17 52.16
N PRO A 6 1.76 -27.61 50.90
CA PRO A 6 1.82 -26.68 49.73
C PRO A 6 0.57 -25.78 49.84
N THR A 7 0.76 -24.48 49.95
CA THR A 7 -0.29 -23.48 49.80
C THR A 7 -0.95 -23.71 48.44
N ALA A 8 -2.21 -24.10 48.45
CA ALA A 8 -2.99 -24.29 47.24
C ALA A 8 -3.00 -22.97 46.43
N ILE A 9 -2.66 -23.02 45.15
CA ILE A 9 -2.69 -21.87 44.25
C ILE A 9 -4.11 -21.31 44.30
N PRO A 10 -4.35 -20.03 44.58
CA PRO A 10 -5.67 -19.41 44.55
C PRO A 10 -6.32 -19.66 43.20
N GLN A 11 -7.53 -20.23 43.20
CA GLN A 11 -8.25 -20.50 41.96
C GLN A 11 -8.80 -19.19 41.41
N HIS A 12 -8.49 -18.86 40.13
CA HIS A 12 -8.90 -17.65 39.48
C HIS A 12 -9.49 -17.95 38.10
N LEU A 13 -10.73 -17.51 37.85
CA LEU A 13 -11.48 -17.69 36.59
C LEU A 13 -11.52 -16.37 35.85
N TYR A 14 -11.07 -16.38 34.57
CA TYR A 14 -11.26 -15.27 33.62
C TYR A 14 -12.38 -15.62 32.62
N LEU A 15 -13.33 -14.69 32.46
CA LEU A 15 -14.47 -14.80 31.53
C LEU A 15 -14.36 -13.68 30.52
N ILE A 16 -14.10 -14.00 29.24
CA ILE A 16 -13.94 -13.03 28.16
C ILE A 16 -15.29 -12.89 27.43
N ASP A 17 -15.82 -11.69 27.40
CA ASP A 17 -16.96 -11.33 26.57
C ASP A 17 -16.49 -11.16 25.11
N ALA A 18 -16.76 -12.18 24.27
CA ALA A 18 -16.33 -12.22 22.88
C ALA A 18 -16.97 -11.09 22.05
N SER A 19 -18.24 -10.77 22.29
CA SER A 19 -18.96 -9.76 21.52
C SER A 19 -18.31 -8.38 21.61
N ALA A 20 -17.89 -7.98 22.81
CA ALA A 20 -17.18 -6.73 23.03
C ALA A 20 -15.84 -6.66 22.26
N PHE A 21 -15.12 -7.79 22.18
CA PHE A 21 -13.86 -7.89 21.43
C PHE A 21 -14.07 -7.87 19.92
N ILE A 22 -15.07 -8.56 19.40
CA ILE A 22 -15.37 -8.69 17.95
C ILE A 22 -15.69 -7.32 17.34
N PHE A 23 -16.69 -6.63 17.90
CA PHE A 23 -17.09 -5.33 17.36
C PHE A 23 -15.98 -4.29 17.47
N ARG A 24 -15.22 -4.34 18.54
CA ARG A 24 -14.04 -3.48 18.70
C ARG A 24 -12.98 -3.77 17.63
N ALA A 25 -12.62 -5.01 17.42
CA ALA A 25 -11.64 -5.44 16.43
C ALA A 25 -12.06 -5.00 15.02
N TYR A 26 -13.35 -5.16 14.70
CA TYR A 26 -13.93 -4.74 13.42
C TYR A 26 -13.78 -3.23 13.16
N HIS A 27 -14.02 -2.39 14.16
CA HIS A 27 -13.95 -0.93 14.01
C HIS A 27 -12.55 -0.35 14.18
N ALA A 28 -11.62 -1.08 14.79
CA ALA A 28 -10.25 -0.61 15.05
C ALA A 28 -9.32 -0.74 13.85
N LEU A 29 -9.58 -1.68 12.95
CA LEU A 29 -8.75 -1.96 11.80
C LEU A 29 -9.44 -1.57 10.49
N PRO A 30 -8.68 -1.10 9.48
CA PRO A 30 -9.23 -0.89 8.15
C PRO A 30 -9.72 -2.23 7.57
N PRO A 31 -10.57 -2.21 6.53
CA PRO A 31 -10.97 -3.42 5.83
C PRO A 31 -9.75 -4.20 5.35
N LEU A 32 -9.65 -5.46 5.77
CA LEU A 32 -8.64 -6.43 5.37
C LEU A 32 -9.34 -7.65 4.81
N THR A 33 -8.78 -8.21 3.75
CA THR A 33 -9.30 -9.43 3.12
C THR A 33 -8.20 -10.48 3.00
N ARG A 34 -8.58 -11.74 3.15
CA ARG A 34 -7.74 -12.89 2.82
C ARG A 34 -7.60 -12.99 1.29
N HIS A 35 -6.63 -13.77 0.80
CA HIS A 35 -6.37 -13.94 -0.64
C HIS A 35 -7.57 -14.45 -1.47
N ASP A 36 -8.53 -15.11 -0.82
CA ASP A 36 -9.79 -15.57 -1.43
C ASP A 36 -10.92 -14.52 -1.39
N GLY A 37 -10.63 -13.32 -0.90
CA GLY A 37 -11.58 -12.22 -0.76
C GLY A 37 -12.40 -12.23 0.54
N THR A 38 -12.19 -13.19 1.45
CA THR A 38 -12.88 -13.24 2.74
C THR A 38 -12.44 -12.07 3.62
N PRO A 39 -13.37 -11.26 4.16
CA PRO A 39 -13.02 -10.21 5.12
C PRO A 39 -12.45 -10.81 6.41
N ILE A 40 -11.33 -10.26 6.90
CA ILE A 40 -10.60 -10.79 8.08
C ILE A 40 -10.10 -9.71 9.05
N ASN A 41 -10.51 -8.45 8.90
CA ASN A 41 -10.06 -7.38 9.80
C ASN A 41 -10.48 -7.63 11.25
N ALA A 42 -11.72 -8.07 11.51
CA ALA A 42 -12.18 -8.43 12.85
C ALA A 42 -11.46 -9.68 13.38
N VAL A 43 -11.22 -10.69 12.52
CA VAL A 43 -10.45 -11.89 12.87
C VAL A 43 -9.04 -11.51 13.31
N MET A 44 -8.33 -10.69 12.54
CA MET A 44 -6.98 -10.24 12.88
C MET A 44 -6.95 -9.44 14.18
N GLY A 45 -7.88 -8.49 14.34
CA GLY A 45 -7.95 -7.68 15.55
C GLY A 45 -8.24 -8.52 16.78
N PHE A 46 -9.20 -9.44 16.69
CA PHE A 46 -9.55 -10.37 17.77
C PHE A 46 -8.38 -11.29 18.14
N SER A 47 -7.72 -11.88 17.16
CA SER A 47 -6.54 -12.74 17.36
C SER A 47 -5.41 -12.01 18.09
N ASN A 48 -5.11 -10.77 17.71
CA ASN A 48 -4.10 -9.95 18.38
C ASN A 48 -4.50 -9.61 19.83
N MET A 49 -5.78 -9.31 20.09
CA MET A 49 -6.27 -9.00 21.42
C MET A 49 -6.25 -10.22 22.34
N LEU A 50 -6.68 -11.38 21.83
CA LEU A 50 -6.65 -12.63 22.56
C LEU A 50 -5.21 -13.04 22.91
N PHE A 51 -4.31 -13.04 21.91
CA PHE A 51 -2.89 -13.37 22.15
C PHE A 51 -2.23 -12.41 23.16
N LYS A 52 -2.52 -11.11 23.07
CA LYS A 52 -2.00 -10.14 24.03
C LYS A 52 -2.46 -10.47 25.43
N LEU A 53 -3.74 -10.80 25.63
CA LEU A 53 -4.30 -11.17 26.92
C LEU A 53 -3.63 -12.43 27.49
N LEU A 54 -3.45 -13.46 26.64
CA LEU A 54 -2.77 -14.72 27.04
C LEU A 54 -1.32 -14.45 27.43
N LYS A 55 -0.60 -13.63 26.68
CA LYS A 55 0.78 -13.23 27.01
C LYS A 55 0.85 -12.44 28.31
N ASP A 56 -0.06 -11.48 28.54
CA ASP A 56 -0.09 -10.68 29.76
C ASP A 56 -0.34 -11.56 31.01
N PHE A 57 -0.96 -12.75 30.86
CA PHE A 57 -1.11 -13.73 31.94
C PHE A 57 0.21 -14.41 32.31
N ASP A 58 1.06 -14.71 31.32
CA ASP A 58 2.35 -15.37 31.59
C ASP A 58 3.36 -14.40 32.24
N ASP A 59 3.24 -13.11 31.92
CA ASP A 59 4.06 -12.06 32.52
C ASP A 59 3.58 -11.66 33.94
N ASN A 60 2.35 -12.08 34.35
CA ASN A 60 1.73 -11.75 35.65
C ASN A 60 1.24 -13.02 36.36
N VAL A 61 0.14 -12.91 37.11
CA VAL A 61 -0.50 -14.05 37.76
C VAL A 61 -1.39 -14.76 36.78
N ARG A 62 -0.95 -15.94 36.28
CA ARG A 62 -1.71 -16.76 35.34
C ARG A 62 -3.03 -17.26 35.98
N PRO A 63 -4.18 -17.05 35.30
CA PRO A 63 -5.44 -17.64 35.79
C PRO A 63 -5.41 -19.15 35.73
N THR A 64 -6.16 -19.78 36.61
CA THR A 64 -6.31 -21.26 36.61
C THR A 64 -7.38 -21.72 35.63
N HIS A 65 -8.38 -20.89 35.35
CA HIS A 65 -9.51 -21.17 34.45
C HIS A 65 -9.76 -19.97 33.54
N LEU A 66 -10.16 -20.25 32.31
CA LEU A 66 -10.40 -19.26 31.27
C LEU A 66 -11.51 -19.75 30.31
N ALA A 67 -12.42 -18.86 29.93
CA ALA A 67 -13.37 -19.13 28.86
C ALA A 67 -13.70 -17.87 28.05
N CYS A 68 -13.93 -18.04 26.75
CA CYS A 68 -14.43 -17.03 25.86
C CYS A 68 -15.94 -17.28 25.62
N ILE A 69 -16.78 -16.32 25.95
CA ILE A 69 -18.23 -16.45 25.95
C ILE A 69 -18.82 -15.72 24.74
N PHE A 70 -19.67 -16.42 23.97
CA PHE A 70 -20.26 -15.90 22.73
C PHE A 70 -21.79 -15.80 22.83
N ASP A 71 -22.34 -14.81 22.12
CA ASP A 71 -23.76 -14.79 21.81
C ASP A 71 -24.06 -15.82 20.71
N ARG A 72 -25.00 -16.71 20.92
CA ARG A 72 -25.40 -17.73 19.94
C ARG A 72 -26.42 -17.23 18.94
N ALA A 73 -27.36 -16.42 19.38
CA ALA A 73 -28.46 -15.92 18.57
C ALA A 73 -28.81 -14.46 18.92
N ARG A 74 -29.43 -13.78 17.96
CA ARG A 74 -29.92 -12.42 18.18
C ARG A 74 -31.17 -12.32 19.06
N LYS A 75 -31.96 -13.38 19.09
CA LYS A 75 -33.21 -13.46 19.89
C LYS A 75 -32.99 -14.35 21.10
N THR A 76 -33.37 -13.86 22.27
CA THR A 76 -33.28 -14.54 23.56
C THR A 76 -34.63 -14.48 24.27
N PHE A 77 -34.77 -15.09 25.45
CA PHE A 77 -35.98 -15.06 26.26
C PHE A 77 -36.46 -13.62 26.58
N ARG A 78 -35.54 -12.62 26.54
CA ARG A 78 -35.90 -11.22 26.78
C ARG A 78 -36.81 -10.66 25.69
N ASN A 79 -36.72 -11.17 24.46
CA ASN A 79 -37.64 -10.80 23.39
C ASN A 79 -39.06 -11.35 23.59
N ASP A 80 -39.22 -12.43 24.38
CA ASP A 80 -40.54 -12.95 24.75
C ASP A 80 -41.20 -12.10 25.86
N ILE A 81 -40.37 -11.52 26.76
CA ILE A 81 -40.81 -10.57 27.80
C ILE A 81 -41.16 -9.21 27.16
N TYR A 82 -40.29 -8.71 26.29
CA TYR A 82 -40.44 -7.41 25.65
C TYR A 82 -39.99 -7.47 24.18
N PRO A 83 -40.92 -7.55 23.22
CA PRO A 83 -40.60 -7.72 21.80
C PRO A 83 -39.72 -6.62 21.21
N GLU A 84 -39.78 -5.41 21.78
CA GLU A 84 -38.97 -4.27 21.34
C GLU A 84 -37.53 -4.28 21.89
N TYR A 85 -37.14 -5.26 22.72
CA TYR A 85 -35.79 -5.40 23.27
C TYR A 85 -34.78 -5.54 22.14
N LYS A 86 -33.78 -4.66 22.12
CA LYS A 86 -32.74 -4.56 21.08
C LYS A 86 -33.29 -4.44 19.62
N ALA A 87 -34.58 -4.13 19.40
CA ALA A 87 -35.19 -4.11 18.07
C ALA A 87 -34.61 -3.04 17.14
N HIS A 88 -34.13 -1.94 17.69
CA HIS A 88 -33.53 -0.83 16.92
C HIS A 88 -32.05 -1.04 16.57
N ARG A 89 -31.38 -2.07 17.11
CA ARG A 89 -29.99 -2.39 16.75
C ARG A 89 -29.93 -2.83 15.28
N PRO A 90 -29.08 -2.17 14.43
CA PRO A 90 -28.92 -2.61 13.05
C PRO A 90 -28.39 -4.04 12.99
N PRO A 91 -28.60 -4.75 11.87
CA PRO A 91 -27.94 -6.03 11.65
C PRO A 91 -26.42 -5.85 11.64
N ALA A 92 -25.68 -6.92 11.92
CA ALA A 92 -24.23 -6.90 11.78
C ALA A 92 -23.85 -6.51 10.34
N PRO A 93 -22.75 -5.74 10.14
CA PRO A 93 -22.26 -5.43 8.82
C PRO A 93 -22.08 -6.69 7.96
N GLU A 94 -22.43 -6.61 6.67
CA GLU A 94 -22.39 -7.76 5.77
C GLU A 94 -21.00 -8.40 5.68
N ASP A 95 -19.96 -7.59 5.77
CA ASP A 95 -18.55 -8.00 5.77
C ASP A 95 -18.05 -8.53 7.13
N LEU A 96 -18.78 -8.30 8.23
CA LEU A 96 -18.51 -8.91 9.53
C LEU A 96 -19.12 -10.32 9.66
N VAL A 97 -20.28 -10.55 9.04
CA VAL A 97 -21.01 -11.84 9.17
C VAL A 97 -20.13 -13.06 8.85
N PRO A 98 -19.37 -13.11 7.75
CA PRO A 98 -18.49 -14.25 7.45
C PRO A 98 -17.32 -14.40 8.41
N GLN A 99 -17.00 -13.40 9.22
CA GLN A 99 -15.90 -13.44 10.17
C GLN A 99 -16.25 -14.11 11.51
N PHE A 100 -17.53 -14.20 11.89
CA PHE A 100 -17.94 -14.83 13.16
C PHE A 100 -17.52 -16.30 13.29
N PRO A 101 -17.72 -17.18 12.27
CA PRO A 101 -17.24 -18.55 12.35
C PRO A 101 -15.70 -18.60 12.52
N ILE A 102 -14.96 -17.81 11.74
CA ILE A 102 -13.51 -17.79 11.77
C ILE A 102 -12.99 -17.30 13.14
N ILE A 103 -13.69 -16.35 13.79
CA ILE A 103 -13.34 -15.89 15.14
C ILE A 103 -13.51 -17.01 16.18
N ARG A 104 -14.47 -17.90 16.00
CA ARG A 104 -14.56 -19.10 16.84
C ARG A 104 -13.36 -20.04 16.63
N GLU A 105 -12.97 -20.24 15.38
CA GLU A 105 -11.77 -21.01 15.04
C GLU A 105 -10.50 -20.39 15.65
N VAL A 106 -10.43 -19.03 15.77
CA VAL A 106 -9.33 -18.37 16.53
C VAL A 106 -9.28 -18.87 17.96
N VAL A 107 -10.41 -18.88 18.65
CA VAL A 107 -10.48 -19.26 20.07
C VAL A 107 -10.04 -20.72 20.24
N ASP A 108 -10.52 -21.60 19.36
CA ASP A 108 -10.15 -23.02 19.33
C ASP A 108 -8.65 -23.19 19.00
N ALA A 109 -8.12 -22.44 18.02
CA ALA A 109 -6.71 -22.50 17.64
C ALA A 109 -5.77 -22.07 18.77
N PHE A 110 -6.20 -21.10 19.60
CA PHE A 110 -5.47 -20.67 20.80
C PHE A 110 -5.71 -21.60 22.02
N ASN A 111 -6.43 -22.69 21.85
CA ASN A 111 -6.75 -23.67 22.90
C ASN A 111 -7.51 -23.08 24.08
N VAL A 112 -8.44 -22.16 23.81
CA VAL A 112 -9.31 -21.51 24.80
C VAL A 112 -10.74 -22.07 24.67
N PRO A 113 -11.42 -22.45 25.75
CA PRO A 113 -12.80 -22.88 25.71
C PRO A 113 -13.74 -21.79 25.19
N ALA A 114 -14.49 -22.08 24.12
CA ALA A 114 -15.52 -21.23 23.53
C ALA A 114 -16.93 -21.71 23.97
N ILE A 115 -17.64 -20.88 24.71
CA ILE A 115 -18.93 -21.25 25.32
C ILE A 115 -20.04 -20.34 24.79
N ASP A 116 -21.19 -20.93 24.52
CA ASP A 116 -22.46 -20.22 24.24
C ASP A 116 -23.66 -21.04 24.76
N SER A 117 -24.83 -20.44 24.80
CA SER A 117 -26.07 -21.14 25.21
C SER A 117 -27.26 -20.70 24.37
N ASP A 118 -28.13 -21.64 24.01
CA ASP A 118 -29.38 -21.34 23.30
C ASP A 118 -30.36 -20.58 24.20
N GLY A 119 -30.92 -19.51 23.64
CA GLY A 119 -31.96 -18.72 24.31
C GLY A 119 -31.44 -17.70 25.35
N TYR A 120 -30.14 -17.71 25.64
CA TYR A 120 -29.49 -16.79 26.58
C TYR A 120 -28.47 -15.91 25.89
N GLU A 121 -28.16 -14.78 26.50
CA GLU A 121 -27.09 -13.90 26.06
C GLU A 121 -25.76 -14.31 26.70
N ALA A 122 -24.65 -13.86 26.10
CA ALA A 122 -23.31 -14.07 26.67
C ALA A 122 -23.22 -13.58 28.13
N ASP A 123 -23.88 -12.48 28.44
CA ASP A 123 -23.92 -11.90 29.79
C ASP A 123 -24.56 -12.83 30.83
N ASP A 124 -25.59 -13.59 30.44
CA ASP A 124 -26.23 -14.57 31.34
C ASP A 124 -25.31 -15.77 31.62
N VAL A 125 -24.58 -16.21 30.60
CA VAL A 125 -23.58 -17.28 30.73
C VAL A 125 -22.43 -16.82 31.62
N ILE A 126 -21.91 -15.59 31.40
CA ILE A 126 -20.88 -14.96 32.23
C ILE A 126 -21.36 -14.86 33.68
N ALA A 127 -22.61 -14.39 33.90
CA ALA A 127 -23.17 -14.25 35.23
C ALA A 127 -23.29 -15.59 35.95
N THR A 128 -23.72 -16.64 35.24
CA THR A 128 -23.82 -18.00 35.75
C THR A 128 -22.48 -18.53 36.22
N TYR A 129 -21.46 -18.47 35.35
CA TYR A 129 -20.11 -18.93 35.71
C TYR A 129 -19.49 -18.09 36.82
N ALA A 130 -19.66 -16.75 36.80
CA ALA A 130 -19.11 -15.87 37.83
C ALA A 130 -19.69 -16.23 39.23
N ARG A 131 -20.99 -16.44 39.35
CA ARG A 131 -21.62 -16.82 40.63
C ARG A 131 -21.30 -18.24 41.05
N GLN A 132 -21.21 -19.19 40.13
CA GLN A 132 -20.77 -20.54 40.43
C GLN A 132 -19.34 -20.59 40.93
N ALA A 133 -18.44 -19.85 40.29
CA ALA A 133 -17.05 -19.76 40.69
C ALA A 133 -16.89 -19.08 42.05
N GLU A 134 -17.59 -17.97 42.29
CA GLU A 134 -17.61 -17.29 43.58
C GLU A 134 -18.07 -18.22 44.71
N ALA A 135 -19.13 -19.00 44.46
CA ALA A 135 -19.65 -19.99 45.43
C ALA A 135 -18.62 -21.11 45.72
N LYS A 136 -17.82 -21.52 44.73
CA LYS A 136 -16.71 -22.47 44.88
C LYS A 136 -15.46 -21.81 45.54
N GLY A 137 -15.45 -20.50 45.76
CA GLY A 137 -14.37 -19.78 46.43
C GLY A 137 -13.31 -19.19 45.49
N PHE A 138 -13.51 -19.19 44.17
CA PHE A 138 -12.63 -18.63 43.17
C PHE A 138 -12.64 -17.10 43.22
N GLU A 139 -11.55 -16.49 42.82
CA GLU A 139 -11.57 -15.13 42.30
C GLU A 139 -12.05 -15.14 40.84
N VAL A 140 -12.75 -14.10 40.43
CA VAL A 140 -13.28 -13.99 39.05
C VAL A 140 -12.92 -12.63 38.47
N THR A 141 -12.40 -12.64 37.25
CA THR A 141 -12.22 -11.43 36.45
C THR A 141 -13.04 -11.54 35.16
N ILE A 142 -13.99 -10.63 34.99
CA ILE A 142 -14.81 -10.52 33.77
C ILE A 142 -14.12 -9.51 32.84
N VAL A 143 -13.69 -9.97 31.68
CA VAL A 143 -13.02 -9.11 30.68
C VAL A 143 -14.08 -8.56 29.72
N SER A 144 -14.66 -7.43 30.10
CA SER A 144 -15.67 -6.68 29.35
C SER A 144 -15.71 -5.22 29.77
N SER A 145 -16.25 -4.35 28.92
CA SER A 145 -16.58 -2.96 29.27
C SER A 145 -18.08 -2.74 29.44
N ASP A 146 -18.89 -3.81 29.35
CA ASP A 146 -20.32 -3.72 29.47
C ASP A 146 -20.73 -3.33 30.88
N LYS A 147 -21.62 -2.33 30.97
CA LYS A 147 -22.12 -1.82 32.26
C LYS A 147 -23.09 -2.77 32.93
N ASP A 148 -23.73 -3.65 32.16
CA ASP A 148 -24.75 -4.55 32.70
C ASP A 148 -24.12 -5.65 33.53
N LEU A 149 -22.89 -6.04 33.24
CA LEU A 149 -22.08 -6.95 34.03
C LEU A 149 -21.61 -6.35 35.38
N MET A 150 -21.73 -5.04 35.58
CA MET A 150 -21.35 -4.38 36.85
C MET A 150 -22.22 -4.79 38.05
N GLN A 151 -23.42 -5.37 37.79
CA GLN A 151 -24.27 -5.95 38.83
C GLN A 151 -23.68 -7.20 39.48
N LEU A 152 -22.65 -7.80 38.86
CA LEU A 152 -22.00 -9.02 39.35
C LEU A 152 -20.82 -8.74 40.32
N ILE A 153 -20.32 -7.52 40.35
CA ILE A 153 -19.12 -7.15 41.13
C ILE A 153 -19.37 -7.41 42.62
N SER A 154 -18.38 -8.06 43.24
CA SER A 154 -18.34 -8.39 44.65
C SER A 154 -16.91 -8.36 45.17
N ASP A 155 -16.68 -8.81 46.42
CA ASP A 155 -15.32 -8.92 46.98
C ASP A 155 -14.42 -9.91 46.18
N LYS A 156 -15.02 -10.85 45.43
CA LYS A 156 -14.32 -11.87 44.63
C LYS A 156 -14.48 -11.70 43.14
N ILE A 157 -15.44 -10.90 42.67
CA ILE A 157 -15.71 -10.69 41.25
C ILE A 157 -15.36 -9.27 40.88
N ASN A 158 -14.39 -9.11 40.01
CA ASN A 158 -13.98 -7.85 39.40
C ASN A 158 -14.17 -7.87 37.88
N MET A 159 -14.22 -6.69 37.28
CA MET A 159 -14.18 -6.57 35.83
C MET A 159 -12.86 -5.94 35.40
N PHE A 160 -12.44 -6.25 34.17
CA PHE A 160 -11.27 -5.64 33.53
C PHE A 160 -11.67 -5.05 32.18
N ASP A 161 -11.59 -3.72 32.08
CA ASP A 161 -11.75 -3.00 30.80
C ASP A 161 -10.41 -3.05 30.05
N GLY A 162 -10.28 -4.01 29.16
CA GLY A 162 -9.07 -4.16 28.32
C GLY A 162 -8.82 -2.97 27.36
N MET A 163 -9.78 -2.06 27.21
CA MET A 163 -9.59 -0.82 26.44
C MET A 163 -8.81 0.23 27.19
N LYS A 164 -9.16 0.42 28.45
CA LYS A 164 -8.56 1.42 29.33
C LYS A 164 -7.43 0.83 30.16
N ASN A 165 -7.19 -0.47 30.00
CA ASN A 165 -6.25 -1.23 30.84
C ASN A 165 -6.50 -0.96 32.33
N LYS A 166 -7.79 -1.06 32.75
CA LYS A 166 -8.22 -0.66 34.08
C LYS A 166 -9.15 -1.72 34.69
N PHE A 167 -8.91 -2.08 35.95
CA PHE A 167 -9.85 -2.85 36.70
C PHE A 167 -11.04 -1.99 37.17
N ILE A 168 -12.22 -2.61 37.24
CA ILE A 168 -13.48 -2.01 37.66
C ILE A 168 -13.95 -2.82 38.84
N GLY A 169 -13.95 -2.20 40.01
CA GLY A 169 -14.47 -2.75 41.27
C GLY A 169 -15.68 -1.95 41.78
N ALA A 170 -16.04 -2.17 43.05
CA ALA A 170 -17.19 -1.51 43.68
C ALA A 170 -17.08 0.04 43.68
N GLN A 171 -15.86 0.59 43.74
CA GLN A 171 -15.63 2.02 43.68
C GLN A 171 -16.03 2.63 42.34
N GLU A 172 -15.63 2.00 41.23
CA GLU A 172 -15.93 2.46 39.91
C GLU A 172 -17.45 2.34 39.57
N VAL A 173 -18.10 1.30 40.12
CA VAL A 173 -19.56 1.16 40.05
C VAL A 173 -20.25 2.30 40.75
N PHE A 174 -19.79 2.65 41.96
CA PHE A 174 -20.34 3.78 42.74
C PHE A 174 -20.14 5.11 42.00
N GLU A 175 -18.98 5.34 41.43
CA GLU A 175 -18.70 6.55 40.60
C GLU A 175 -19.66 6.66 39.42
N LYS A 176 -20.03 5.52 38.77
CA LYS A 176 -20.88 5.47 37.60
C LYS A 176 -22.37 5.55 37.91
N PHE A 177 -22.81 4.78 38.88
CA PHE A 177 -24.25 4.62 39.19
C PHE A 177 -24.71 5.39 40.44
N GLY A 178 -23.78 5.81 41.30
CA GLY A 178 -24.09 6.47 42.59
C GLY A 178 -24.58 5.54 43.69
N VAL A 179 -24.45 4.23 43.47
CA VAL A 179 -24.83 3.13 44.40
C VAL A 179 -23.82 1.99 44.28
N GLY A 180 -23.82 1.06 45.23
CA GLY A 180 -23.03 -0.16 45.14
C GLY A 180 -23.54 -1.15 44.09
N PRO A 181 -22.72 -2.18 43.77
CA PRO A 181 -23.06 -3.19 42.73
C PRO A 181 -24.41 -3.87 42.96
N GLU A 182 -24.79 -4.12 44.21
CA GLU A 182 -26.03 -4.77 44.62
C GLU A 182 -27.29 -3.97 44.29
N LYS A 183 -27.17 -2.69 43.93
CA LYS A 183 -28.27 -1.79 43.55
C LYS A 183 -28.28 -1.40 42.06
N VAL A 184 -27.33 -1.89 41.28
CA VAL A 184 -27.23 -1.55 39.84
C VAL A 184 -28.50 -1.94 39.07
N ILE A 185 -29.05 -3.12 39.37
CA ILE A 185 -30.33 -3.59 38.76
C ILE A 185 -31.46 -2.59 38.98
N GLU A 186 -31.61 -2.10 40.23
CA GLU A 186 -32.65 -1.15 40.62
C GLU A 186 -32.50 0.20 39.90
N ILE A 187 -31.28 0.63 39.70
CA ILE A 187 -30.98 1.88 38.99
C ILE A 187 -31.33 1.73 37.49
N GLN A 188 -30.91 0.63 36.88
CA GLN A 188 -31.17 0.40 35.47
C GLN A 188 -32.67 0.13 35.20
N ALA A 189 -33.38 -0.52 36.11
CA ALA A 189 -34.82 -0.72 36.03
C ALA A 189 -35.57 0.62 35.97
N LEU A 190 -35.13 1.61 36.73
CA LEU A 190 -35.72 2.95 36.75
C LEU A 190 -35.27 3.83 35.60
N ALA A 191 -33.97 3.84 35.33
CA ALA A 191 -33.35 4.73 34.32
C ALA A 191 -33.59 4.25 32.88
N GLY A 192 -33.81 2.93 32.71
CA GLY A 192 -33.81 2.28 31.40
C GLY A 192 -32.45 2.21 30.75
N ASP A 193 -32.41 1.62 29.57
CA ASP A 193 -31.22 1.60 28.70
C ASP A 193 -31.60 1.85 27.25
N SER A 194 -31.17 2.97 26.74
CA SER A 194 -31.37 3.33 25.32
C SER A 194 -30.56 2.45 24.37
N ALA A 195 -29.44 1.86 24.79
CA ALA A 195 -28.64 0.98 23.95
C ALA A 195 -29.34 -0.38 23.68
N ASP A 196 -30.12 -0.88 24.66
CA ASP A 196 -30.85 -2.14 24.58
C ASP A 196 -32.36 -1.95 24.43
N ASN A 197 -32.78 -0.72 24.29
CA ASN A 197 -34.21 -0.34 24.21
C ASN A 197 -35.01 -0.76 25.45
N ILE A 198 -34.42 -0.66 26.63
CA ILE A 198 -35.08 -0.91 27.89
C ILE A 198 -35.72 0.39 28.34
N PRO A 199 -37.08 0.39 28.50
CA PRO A 199 -37.80 1.66 28.58
C PRO A 199 -37.60 2.45 29.89
N GLY A 200 -37.42 1.78 31.02
CA GLY A 200 -37.35 2.45 32.31
C GLY A 200 -38.57 3.32 32.64
N VAL A 201 -38.42 4.31 33.50
CA VAL A 201 -39.48 5.28 33.84
C VAL A 201 -39.15 6.61 33.13
N PRO A 202 -40.01 7.14 32.23
CA PRO A 202 -39.73 8.34 31.46
C PRO A 202 -39.39 9.57 32.31
N GLY A 203 -38.14 10.12 32.08
CA GLY A 203 -37.64 11.29 32.80
C GLY A 203 -36.93 10.98 34.13
N ILE A 204 -36.69 9.71 34.45
CA ILE A 204 -35.82 9.26 35.51
C ILE A 204 -34.49 8.78 34.89
N GLY A 205 -33.44 9.54 35.04
CA GLY A 205 -32.08 9.10 34.66
C GLY A 205 -31.31 8.56 35.86
N VAL A 206 -30.13 8.03 35.62
CA VAL A 206 -29.26 7.34 36.60
C VAL A 206 -29.12 8.10 37.91
N LYS A 207 -28.83 9.41 37.90
CA LYS A 207 -28.67 10.22 39.10
C LYS A 207 -29.96 10.30 39.92
N THR A 208 -31.11 10.42 39.26
CA THR A 208 -32.41 10.48 39.96
C THR A 208 -32.80 9.12 40.49
N ALA A 209 -32.53 8.05 39.71
CA ALA A 209 -32.73 6.67 40.15
C ALA A 209 -31.90 6.36 41.42
N ALA A 210 -30.60 6.76 41.43
CA ALA A 210 -29.72 6.60 42.57
C ALA A 210 -30.28 7.28 43.86
N GLN A 211 -30.76 8.52 43.73
CA GLN A 211 -31.37 9.23 44.83
C GLN A 211 -32.60 8.51 45.38
N LEU A 212 -33.47 8.04 44.49
CA LEU A 212 -34.73 7.34 44.88
C LEU A 212 -34.41 6.01 45.54
N ILE A 213 -33.50 5.22 44.99
CA ILE A 213 -33.15 3.89 45.56
C ILE A 213 -32.41 4.06 46.89
N THR A 214 -31.58 5.08 47.03
CA THR A 214 -30.92 5.40 48.30
C THR A 214 -31.96 5.79 49.38
N GLU A 215 -33.00 6.54 49.00
CA GLU A 215 -34.04 7.01 49.93
C GLU A 215 -35.06 5.92 50.29
N TYR A 216 -35.48 5.08 49.29
CA TYR A 216 -36.58 4.10 49.45
C TYR A 216 -36.11 2.64 49.59
N GLY A 217 -34.84 2.34 49.32
CA GLY A 217 -34.21 1.03 49.50
C GLY A 217 -34.14 0.18 48.20
N ASP A 218 -35.25 -0.10 47.58
CA ASP A 218 -35.39 -0.90 46.37
C ASP A 218 -36.59 -0.45 45.52
N LEU A 219 -36.75 -1.02 44.30
CA LEU A 219 -37.80 -0.64 43.35
C LEU A 219 -39.19 -0.92 43.93
N ASP A 220 -39.44 -2.08 44.56
CA ASP A 220 -40.75 -2.43 45.08
C ASP A 220 -41.18 -1.52 46.24
N SER A 221 -40.24 -1.23 47.15
CA SER A 221 -40.43 -0.27 48.22
C SER A 221 -40.70 1.13 47.70
N LEU A 222 -39.94 1.55 46.68
CA LEU A 222 -40.17 2.83 46.02
C LEU A 222 -41.52 2.93 45.37
N LEU A 223 -41.92 1.92 44.60
CA LEU A 223 -43.21 1.90 43.89
C LEU A 223 -44.40 1.87 44.88
N ALA A 224 -44.31 1.08 45.99
CA ALA A 224 -45.34 1.04 47.05
C ALA A 224 -45.49 2.41 47.74
N ARG A 225 -44.41 3.15 47.90
CA ARG A 225 -44.34 4.45 48.57
C ARG A 225 -44.23 5.65 47.61
N ALA A 226 -44.50 5.42 46.31
CA ALA A 226 -44.40 6.48 45.27
C ALA A 226 -45.28 7.69 45.59
N HIS A 227 -46.37 7.54 46.32
CA HIS A 227 -47.28 8.62 46.76
C HIS A 227 -46.63 9.62 47.71
N GLU A 228 -45.52 9.23 48.40
CA GLU A 228 -44.76 10.09 49.33
C GLU A 228 -43.83 11.06 48.59
N ILE A 229 -43.57 10.88 47.28
CA ILE A 229 -42.65 11.68 46.51
C ILE A 229 -43.14 13.11 46.35
N LYS A 230 -42.36 14.07 46.81
CA LYS A 230 -42.71 15.49 46.85
C LYS A 230 -42.95 16.14 45.47
N GLN A 231 -42.23 15.65 44.44
CA GLN A 231 -42.32 16.19 43.07
C GLN A 231 -43.52 15.59 42.32
N PRO A 232 -44.59 16.38 42.03
CA PRO A 232 -45.82 15.83 41.49
C PRO A 232 -45.62 15.06 40.18
N LYS A 233 -44.87 15.61 39.19
CA LYS A 233 -44.61 14.96 37.92
C LYS A 233 -43.80 13.68 38.03
N ARG A 234 -42.91 13.58 38.99
CA ARG A 234 -42.11 12.39 39.21
C ARG A 234 -42.95 11.29 39.86
N ARG A 235 -43.77 11.66 40.83
CA ARG A 235 -44.72 10.76 41.47
C ARG A 235 -45.70 10.17 40.47
N GLU A 236 -46.34 10.98 39.65
CA GLU A 236 -47.28 10.61 38.59
C GLU A 236 -46.61 9.61 37.61
N LYS A 237 -45.43 9.96 37.07
CA LYS A 237 -44.71 9.06 36.16
C LYS A 237 -44.31 7.72 36.75
N LEU A 238 -43.88 7.66 38.01
CA LEU A 238 -43.59 6.41 38.71
C LEU A 238 -44.82 5.53 38.90
N MET A 239 -45.96 6.16 39.25
CA MET A 239 -47.21 5.42 39.42
C MET A 239 -47.77 4.91 38.09
N GLU A 240 -47.72 5.75 37.02
CA GLU A 240 -48.16 5.39 35.66
C GLU A 240 -47.30 4.29 35.02
N ASN A 241 -45.99 4.27 35.32
CA ASN A 241 -45.03 3.37 34.67
C ASN A 241 -44.50 2.29 35.63
N ALA A 242 -45.24 1.95 36.70
CA ALA A 242 -44.82 0.99 37.70
C ALA A 242 -44.58 -0.42 37.09
N ASP A 243 -45.47 -0.87 36.23
CA ASP A 243 -45.33 -2.18 35.56
C ASP A 243 -44.19 -2.15 34.55
N MET A 244 -43.99 -1.03 33.85
CA MET A 244 -42.84 -0.88 32.94
C MET A 244 -41.51 -0.92 33.68
N ALA A 245 -41.41 -0.32 34.87
CA ALA A 245 -40.23 -0.42 35.74
C ALA A 245 -39.97 -1.87 36.19
N ARG A 246 -41.00 -2.66 36.49
CA ARG A 246 -40.84 -4.07 36.82
C ARG A 246 -40.36 -4.88 35.63
N THR A 247 -40.98 -4.67 34.44
CA THR A 247 -40.51 -5.29 33.19
C THR A 247 -39.04 -4.89 32.89
N SER A 248 -38.68 -3.62 33.06
CA SER A 248 -37.29 -3.18 32.88
C SER A 248 -36.35 -3.87 33.87
N ARG A 249 -36.77 -4.09 35.14
CA ARG A 249 -35.98 -4.85 36.12
C ARG A 249 -35.76 -6.31 35.66
N GLU A 250 -36.81 -6.95 35.15
CA GLU A 250 -36.71 -8.32 34.63
C GLU A 250 -35.74 -8.40 33.44
N LEU A 251 -35.78 -7.41 32.54
CA LEU A 251 -34.90 -7.34 31.37
C LEU A 251 -33.43 -7.10 31.73
N VAL A 252 -33.12 -6.26 32.72
CA VAL A 252 -31.73 -5.94 33.12
C VAL A 252 -31.13 -6.97 34.06
N THR A 253 -31.96 -7.79 34.73
CA THR A 253 -31.45 -8.82 35.64
C THR A 253 -30.83 -9.96 34.85
N LEU A 254 -29.58 -10.26 35.14
CA LEU A 254 -28.85 -11.36 34.51
C LEU A 254 -29.26 -12.69 35.16
N VAL A 255 -29.47 -13.72 34.33
CA VAL A 255 -29.72 -15.09 34.76
C VAL A 255 -28.41 -15.69 35.27
N THR A 256 -28.44 -16.27 36.46
CA THR A 256 -27.25 -16.83 37.14
C THR A 256 -27.27 -18.34 37.29
N ASP A 257 -28.22 -19.01 36.60
CA ASP A 257 -28.45 -20.46 36.70
C ASP A 257 -28.79 -21.11 35.35
N VAL A 258 -28.15 -20.60 34.26
CA VAL A 258 -28.27 -21.17 32.92
C VAL A 258 -27.88 -22.64 32.95
N GLN A 259 -28.83 -23.49 32.47
CA GLN A 259 -28.66 -24.94 32.50
C GLN A 259 -27.91 -25.47 31.29
N GLY A 260 -27.24 -26.61 31.45
CA GLY A 260 -26.54 -27.31 30.37
C GLY A 260 -25.18 -26.77 30.03
N LEU A 261 -24.62 -25.82 30.79
CA LEU A 261 -23.26 -25.35 30.62
C LEU A 261 -22.25 -26.41 31.08
N PRO A 262 -21.05 -26.47 30.42
CA PRO A 262 -19.91 -27.30 30.90
C PRO A 262 -19.51 -26.96 32.33
N ASP A 263 -19.03 -27.95 33.09
CA ASP A 263 -18.52 -27.70 34.45
C ASP A 263 -17.30 -26.78 34.42
N ILE A 264 -17.16 -25.91 35.42
CA ILE A 264 -16.03 -24.98 35.58
C ILE A 264 -14.69 -25.72 35.52
N ASP A 265 -14.59 -26.94 36.05
CA ASP A 265 -13.37 -27.73 36.02
C ASP A 265 -12.89 -28.10 34.60
N THR A 266 -13.75 -28.00 33.58
CA THR A 266 -13.40 -28.16 32.17
C THR A 266 -12.80 -26.91 31.54
N LEU A 267 -12.87 -25.77 32.20
CA LEU A 267 -12.40 -24.47 31.75
C LEU A 267 -10.94 -24.19 32.16
N LYS A 268 -10.19 -25.20 32.60
CA LYS A 268 -8.78 -25.05 32.97
C LYS A 268 -7.97 -24.47 31.81
N VAL A 269 -7.11 -23.49 32.13
CA VAL A 269 -6.21 -22.89 31.14
C VAL A 269 -5.31 -23.97 30.57
N GLN A 270 -5.26 -24.01 29.24
CA GLN A 270 -4.39 -24.88 28.47
C GLN A 270 -3.23 -24.04 27.89
N ASP A 271 -2.11 -24.66 27.60
CA ASP A 271 -1.04 -24.02 26.84
C ASP A 271 -1.42 -23.87 25.36
N ILE A 272 -0.91 -22.82 24.72
CA ILE A 272 -1.09 -22.64 23.28
C ILE A 272 -0.42 -23.82 22.55
N ASN A 273 -1.17 -24.47 21.67
CA ASN A 273 -0.64 -25.59 20.88
C ASN A 273 -0.12 -25.11 19.52
N ALA A 274 1.19 -25.22 19.30
CA ALA A 274 1.85 -24.83 18.05
C ALA A 274 1.28 -25.53 16.81
N GLU A 275 0.93 -26.82 16.92
CA GLU A 275 0.40 -27.62 15.80
C GLU A 275 -1.01 -27.15 15.37
N GLN A 276 -1.73 -26.45 16.22
CA GLN A 276 -3.07 -25.89 15.94
C GLN A 276 -3.00 -24.43 15.54
N VAL A 277 -2.30 -23.60 16.33
CA VAL A 277 -2.33 -22.14 16.13
C VAL A 277 -1.51 -21.69 14.92
N LEU A 278 -0.33 -22.30 14.65
CA LEU A 278 0.53 -21.82 13.58
C LEU A 278 -0.05 -22.08 12.18
N PRO A 279 -0.61 -23.28 11.86
CA PRO A 279 -1.29 -23.50 10.58
C PRO A 279 -2.53 -22.60 10.41
N PHE A 280 -3.31 -22.39 11.46
CA PHE A 280 -4.46 -21.48 11.43
C PHE A 280 -4.03 -20.04 11.09
N LEU A 281 -3.02 -19.51 11.78
CA LEU A 281 -2.51 -18.15 11.51
C LEU A 281 -1.91 -18.02 10.11
N GLU A 282 -1.30 -19.10 9.59
CA GLU A 282 -0.79 -19.14 8.21
C GLU A 282 -1.94 -19.11 7.20
N GLU A 283 -3.00 -19.91 7.40
CA GLU A 283 -4.18 -19.92 6.56
C GLU A 283 -4.87 -18.54 6.49
N GLN A 284 -4.96 -17.87 7.65
CA GLN A 284 -5.52 -16.52 7.71
C GLN A 284 -4.56 -15.43 7.18
N GLY A 285 -3.30 -15.76 6.88
CA GLY A 285 -2.29 -14.80 6.43
C GLY A 285 -1.73 -13.91 7.55
N PHE A 286 -1.88 -14.28 8.82
CA PHE A 286 -1.50 -13.47 10.00
C PHE A 286 -0.04 -13.66 10.41
N ARG A 287 0.88 -13.48 9.48
CA ARG A 287 2.31 -13.75 9.65
C ARG A 287 2.95 -13.00 10.82
N SER A 288 2.62 -11.72 11.00
CA SER A 288 3.17 -10.93 12.10
C SER A 288 2.73 -11.47 13.47
N LEU A 289 1.50 -11.97 13.58
CA LEU A 289 1.00 -12.61 14.79
C LEU A 289 1.62 -14.00 14.96
N GLN A 290 1.77 -14.76 13.87
CA GLN A 290 2.44 -16.06 13.88
C GLN A 290 3.87 -15.96 14.46
N VAL A 291 4.65 -14.95 14.02
CA VAL A 291 5.99 -14.68 14.56
C VAL A 291 5.95 -14.35 16.05
N LYS A 292 4.98 -13.52 16.49
CA LYS A 292 4.82 -13.18 17.92
C LYS A 292 4.47 -14.40 18.78
N VAL A 293 3.59 -15.26 18.28
CA VAL A 293 3.20 -16.51 18.94
C VAL A 293 4.41 -17.43 19.05
N MET A 294 5.17 -17.60 17.95
CA MET A 294 6.38 -18.41 17.94
C MET A 294 7.45 -17.88 18.91
N SER A 295 7.65 -16.56 18.97
CA SER A 295 8.62 -15.95 19.91
C SER A 295 8.21 -16.07 21.37
N HIS A 296 6.93 -16.29 21.65
CA HIS A 296 6.40 -16.48 22.99
C HIS A 296 6.51 -17.96 23.45
N MET A 297 6.47 -18.89 22.49
CA MET A 297 6.64 -20.33 22.72
C MET A 297 8.12 -20.68 22.96
N GLY A 298 8.39 -21.69 23.79
CA GLY A 298 9.75 -22.24 23.93
C GLY A 298 10.22 -22.95 22.64
N PRO A 299 11.54 -22.99 22.39
CA PRO A 299 12.08 -23.65 21.20
C PRO A 299 11.63 -25.12 21.02
N ASP A 300 11.44 -25.83 22.12
CA ASP A 300 11.00 -27.24 22.15
C ASP A 300 9.51 -27.43 21.76
N GLN A 301 8.73 -26.36 21.71
CA GLN A 301 7.30 -26.39 21.39
C GLN A 301 7.00 -26.10 19.90
N ILE A 302 8.03 -25.72 19.13
CA ILE A 302 7.88 -25.34 17.71
C ILE A 302 8.25 -26.58 16.84
N PRO A 303 7.34 -27.06 15.97
CA PRO A 303 7.63 -28.16 15.06
C PRO A 303 8.81 -27.85 14.12
N ASP A 304 9.66 -28.84 13.83
CA ASP A 304 10.82 -28.70 12.92
C ASP A 304 10.46 -28.12 11.54
N SER A 305 9.26 -28.41 11.05
CA SER A 305 8.74 -27.87 9.78
C SER A 305 8.51 -26.35 9.79
N VAL A 306 8.45 -25.74 10.97
CA VAL A 306 8.16 -24.32 11.17
C VAL A 306 9.38 -23.56 11.72
N GLN A 307 10.40 -24.26 12.20
CA GLN A 307 11.64 -23.65 12.73
C GLN A 307 12.36 -22.77 11.70
N ASN A 308 12.29 -23.11 10.40
CA ASN A 308 12.83 -22.26 9.33
C ASN A 308 12.17 -20.86 9.22
N MET A 309 10.98 -20.66 9.78
CA MET A 309 10.33 -19.35 9.85
C MET A 309 10.75 -18.59 11.12
N ALA A 310 11.13 -19.29 12.18
CA ALA A 310 11.60 -18.69 13.44
C ALA A 310 12.99 -18.05 13.30
N GLU A 311 13.82 -18.50 12.34
CA GLU A 311 15.12 -17.90 12.02
C GLU A 311 15.02 -16.45 11.51
N ALA A 312 13.81 -15.96 11.18
CA ALA A 312 13.59 -14.56 10.78
C ALA A 312 13.66 -13.58 11.95
N VAL A 313 13.56 -14.04 13.21
CA VAL A 313 13.67 -13.19 14.41
C VAL A 313 14.97 -13.55 15.12
N PRO A 314 16.00 -12.68 15.03
CA PRO A 314 17.27 -12.94 15.74
C PRO A 314 17.05 -12.86 17.25
N THR A 315 17.57 -13.83 17.98
CA THR A 315 17.60 -13.84 19.44
C THR A 315 18.61 -12.85 20.01
N GLU A 316 19.62 -12.47 19.21
CA GLU A 316 20.64 -11.48 19.54
C GLU A 316 21.01 -10.69 18.29
N VAL A 317 21.08 -9.36 18.41
CA VAL A 317 21.49 -8.46 17.31
C VAL A 317 22.92 -7.98 17.59
N VAL A 318 23.83 -8.25 16.66
CA VAL A 318 25.24 -7.85 16.74
C VAL A 318 25.65 -7.12 15.48
N TYR A 319 25.88 -5.82 15.59
CA TYR A 319 26.37 -4.97 14.52
C TYR A 319 27.81 -4.54 14.78
N GLU A 320 28.70 -4.90 13.85
CA GLU A 320 30.15 -4.70 13.98
C GLU A 320 30.66 -3.59 13.07
N THR A 321 31.51 -2.69 13.60
CA THR A 321 32.29 -1.76 12.78
C THR A 321 33.58 -2.43 12.31
N VAL A 322 33.79 -2.53 11.00
CA VAL A 322 34.97 -3.17 10.39
C VAL A 322 35.97 -2.07 9.97
N THR A 323 37.00 -1.89 10.75
CA THR A 323 38.04 -0.84 10.56
C THR A 323 39.41 -1.41 10.13
N THR A 324 39.56 -2.75 10.10
CA THR A 324 40.80 -3.42 9.73
C THR A 324 40.60 -4.46 8.64
N LEU A 325 41.60 -4.67 7.80
CA LEU A 325 41.61 -5.73 6.78
C LEU A 325 41.41 -7.12 7.38
N ALA A 326 41.98 -7.40 8.56
CA ALA A 326 41.83 -8.67 9.22
C ALA A 326 40.36 -8.97 9.65
N GLN A 327 39.61 -7.95 10.05
CA GLN A 327 38.17 -8.08 10.31
C GLN A 327 37.41 -8.30 8.98
N LEU A 328 37.74 -7.54 7.93
CA LEU A 328 37.12 -7.68 6.62
C LEU A 328 37.34 -9.06 6.03
N GLU A 329 38.56 -9.65 6.16
CA GLU A 329 38.85 -11.01 5.70
C GLU A 329 37.98 -12.06 6.40
N LYS A 330 37.66 -11.89 7.70
CA LYS A 330 36.73 -12.79 8.41
C LYS A 330 35.34 -12.68 7.83
N TRP A 331 34.86 -11.49 7.51
CA TRP A 331 33.57 -11.31 6.86
C TRP A 331 33.53 -11.92 5.46
N ILE A 332 34.59 -11.75 4.67
CA ILE A 332 34.75 -12.41 3.36
C ILE A 332 34.71 -13.94 3.49
N ALA A 333 35.35 -14.52 4.50
CA ALA A 333 35.29 -15.96 4.76
C ALA A 333 33.85 -16.41 5.11
N ASN A 334 33.14 -15.63 5.94
CA ASN A 334 31.73 -15.91 6.27
C ASN A 334 30.81 -15.84 5.03
N ILE A 335 31.01 -14.83 4.15
CA ILE A 335 30.26 -14.68 2.90
C ILE A 335 30.49 -15.90 2.00
N ARG A 336 31.75 -16.35 1.85
CA ARG A 336 32.07 -17.54 1.05
C ARG A 336 31.43 -18.81 1.62
N ALA A 337 31.40 -18.94 2.94
CA ALA A 337 30.74 -20.08 3.60
C ALA A 337 29.21 -20.06 3.46
N ALA A 338 28.61 -18.85 3.47
CA ALA A 338 27.15 -18.69 3.35
C ALA A 338 26.64 -18.74 1.90
N HIS A 339 27.51 -18.57 0.90
CA HIS A 339 27.19 -18.41 -0.53
C HIS A 339 26.16 -17.31 -0.85
N GLN A 340 25.92 -16.40 0.09
CA GLN A 340 25.05 -15.25 -0.07
C GLN A 340 25.45 -14.13 0.88
N VAL A 341 25.11 -12.90 0.51
CA VAL A 341 25.34 -11.71 1.34
C VAL A 341 24.30 -10.64 1.02
N ALA A 342 23.68 -10.08 2.05
CA ALA A 342 22.95 -8.81 1.89
C ALA A 342 23.96 -7.66 1.88
N VAL A 343 23.82 -6.77 0.91
CA VAL A 343 24.73 -5.64 0.66
C VAL A 343 23.91 -4.38 0.57
N ASP A 344 24.36 -3.33 1.24
CA ASP A 344 23.83 -2.00 1.12
C ASP A 344 24.98 -0.98 1.12
N THR A 345 24.80 0.17 0.47
CA THR A 345 25.84 1.20 0.32
C THR A 345 25.38 2.53 0.86
N GLU A 346 26.21 3.11 1.74
CA GLU A 346 25.99 4.45 2.25
C GLU A 346 26.74 5.48 1.42
N THR A 347 26.08 6.61 1.14
CA THR A 347 26.58 7.59 0.17
C THR A 347 26.28 9.02 0.59
N THR A 348 26.93 9.98 -0.11
CA THR A 348 26.76 11.43 0.13
C THR A 348 25.47 12.01 -0.46
N SER A 349 24.76 11.29 -1.34
CA SER A 349 23.59 11.81 -2.07
C SER A 349 22.70 10.69 -2.58
N LEU A 350 21.38 10.92 -2.70
CA LEU A 350 20.45 10.00 -3.35
C LEU A 350 20.60 9.96 -4.88
N ASN A 351 21.20 10.98 -5.50
CA ASN A 351 21.54 10.98 -6.91
C ASN A 351 22.77 10.10 -7.13
N ALA A 352 22.58 8.88 -7.62
CA ALA A 352 23.64 7.88 -7.78
C ALA A 352 24.84 8.39 -8.64
N MET A 353 24.59 9.25 -9.63
CA MET A 353 25.64 9.77 -10.51
C MET A 353 26.53 10.81 -9.81
N ALA A 354 25.94 11.61 -8.90
CA ALA A 354 26.65 12.62 -8.12
C ALA A 354 27.18 12.06 -6.79
N ALA A 355 26.63 10.98 -6.30
CA ALA A 355 26.95 10.38 -5.01
C ALA A 355 28.39 9.82 -4.95
N LYS A 356 29.04 9.95 -3.80
CA LYS A 356 30.29 9.27 -3.45
C LYS A 356 29.99 8.17 -2.43
N LEU A 357 30.62 7.02 -2.58
CA LEU A 357 30.54 5.92 -1.63
C LEU A 357 31.18 6.35 -0.30
N VAL A 358 30.45 6.22 0.80
CA VAL A 358 30.92 6.54 2.17
C VAL A 358 31.27 5.25 2.92
N GLY A 359 30.50 4.19 2.76
CA GLY A 359 30.73 2.88 3.36
C GLY A 359 29.89 1.80 2.75
N ILE A 360 30.15 0.56 3.16
CA ILE A 360 29.45 -0.65 2.71
C ILE A 360 28.99 -1.42 3.94
N SER A 361 27.74 -1.84 3.98
CA SER A 361 27.23 -2.76 4.99
C SER A 361 26.96 -4.14 4.42
N LEU A 362 27.21 -5.18 5.23
CA LEU A 362 27.11 -6.58 4.85
C LEU A 362 26.39 -7.38 5.94
N SER A 363 25.50 -8.30 5.52
CA SER A 363 24.87 -9.28 6.41
C SER A 363 24.83 -10.67 5.75
N VAL A 364 25.16 -11.71 6.53
CA VAL A 364 25.11 -13.11 6.06
C VAL A 364 24.03 -13.92 6.77
N SER A 365 23.56 -13.44 7.93
CA SER A 365 22.51 -14.10 8.72
C SER A 365 21.72 -13.10 9.54
N GLY A 366 20.47 -13.41 9.90
CA GLY A 366 19.62 -12.50 10.70
C GLY A 366 20.26 -12.13 12.02
N GLY A 367 20.23 -10.84 12.33
CA GLY A 367 20.80 -10.26 13.54
C GLY A 367 22.32 -10.08 13.53
N ARG A 368 23.02 -10.45 12.44
CA ARG A 368 24.48 -10.27 12.31
C ARG A 368 24.83 -9.51 11.05
N ALA A 369 25.30 -8.29 11.24
CA ALA A 369 25.72 -7.43 10.14
C ALA A 369 26.96 -6.61 10.52
N CYS A 370 27.62 -6.05 9.54
CA CYS A 370 28.70 -5.12 9.77
C CYS A 370 28.62 -3.90 8.86
N TYR A 371 29.25 -2.84 9.28
CA TYR A 371 29.51 -1.66 8.49
C TYR A 371 31.01 -1.45 8.28
N ILE A 372 31.42 -1.16 7.07
CA ILE A 372 32.79 -0.90 6.65
C ILE A 372 32.88 0.58 6.30
N PRO A 373 33.29 1.47 7.22
CA PRO A 373 33.50 2.89 6.91
C PRO A 373 34.68 3.06 5.96
N LEU A 374 34.53 3.91 4.92
CA LEU A 374 35.54 4.10 3.86
C LEU A 374 35.89 5.57 3.65
N ARG A 375 34.92 6.49 3.67
CA ARG A 375 35.11 7.92 3.39
C ARG A 375 34.41 8.81 4.41
N HIS A 376 34.37 8.41 5.69
CA HIS A 376 33.89 9.30 6.76
C HIS A 376 34.87 10.42 7.02
N THR A 377 34.35 11.59 7.36
CA THR A 377 35.12 12.79 7.69
C THR A 377 34.88 13.21 9.13
N THR A 378 35.80 13.97 9.71
CA THR A 378 35.72 14.47 11.10
C THR A 378 35.09 15.87 11.20
N VAL A 379 34.73 16.48 10.07
CA VAL A 379 34.24 17.88 10.05
C VAL A 379 32.78 17.93 10.47
N VAL A 380 32.52 18.37 11.71
CA VAL A 380 31.20 18.78 12.13
C VAL A 380 30.89 20.14 11.50
N ALA A 381 29.84 20.23 10.70
CA ALA A 381 29.46 21.49 10.05
C ALA A 381 29.24 22.58 11.09
N GLY A 382 30.09 23.62 11.07
CA GLY A 382 29.98 24.80 11.96
C GLY A 382 31.13 25.01 12.92
N GLU A 383 32.08 24.10 13.08
CA GLU A 383 33.31 24.32 13.82
C GLU A 383 34.48 24.68 12.89
N LEU A 384 35.22 25.71 13.25
CA LEU A 384 36.47 26.06 12.58
C LEU A 384 37.48 24.94 12.81
N ASP A 385 37.96 24.32 11.75
CA ASP A 385 39.02 23.31 11.79
C ASP A 385 40.30 23.88 12.43
N PHE A 386 40.57 23.51 13.69
CA PHE A 386 41.82 23.85 14.38
C PHE A 386 42.90 22.76 14.23
N GLY A 387 42.72 21.79 13.30
CA GLY A 387 43.78 20.88 12.90
C GLY A 387 44.07 19.67 13.79
N ASP A 388 43.29 19.44 14.87
CA ASP A 388 43.51 18.36 15.85
C ASP A 388 42.44 17.23 15.77
N ALA A 389 41.48 17.29 14.85
CA ALA A 389 40.49 16.22 14.68
C ALA A 389 41.13 15.02 13.94
N GLN A 390 41.40 13.95 14.68
CA GLN A 390 41.96 12.72 14.13
C GLN A 390 40.89 12.06 13.24
N ALA A 391 41.24 11.74 11.96
CA ALA A 391 40.32 11.04 11.07
C ALA A 391 39.86 9.73 11.69
N PRO A 392 38.60 9.31 11.50
CA PRO A 392 38.11 8.06 12.07
C PRO A 392 38.90 6.86 11.54
N ASP A 393 39.06 5.83 12.36
CA ASP A 393 39.72 4.59 11.94
C ASP A 393 38.87 3.94 10.84
N GLN A 394 39.46 3.78 9.65
CA GLN A 394 38.79 3.16 8.50
C GLN A 394 39.82 2.52 7.56
N ILE A 395 39.38 1.49 6.82
CA ILE A 395 40.24 0.82 5.86
C ILE A 395 40.46 1.73 4.65
N PRO A 396 41.71 1.86 4.11
CA PRO A 396 41.90 2.55 2.84
C PRO A 396 41.01 2.00 1.73
N VAL A 397 40.27 2.90 1.04
CA VAL A 397 39.21 2.55 0.09
C VAL A 397 39.67 1.54 -0.96
N ASP A 398 40.83 1.78 -1.58
CA ASP A 398 41.44 0.93 -2.59
C ASP A 398 41.64 -0.51 -2.08
N LYS A 399 42.08 -0.68 -0.82
CA LYS A 399 42.31 -1.98 -0.20
C LYS A 399 41.02 -2.69 0.15
N ALA A 400 40.03 -1.97 0.67
CA ALA A 400 38.71 -2.54 0.99
C ALA A 400 37.99 -3.02 -0.27
N LEU A 401 37.98 -2.19 -1.32
CA LEU A 401 37.34 -2.54 -2.59
C LEU A 401 38.08 -3.70 -3.29
N ALA A 402 39.39 -3.72 -3.28
CA ALA A 402 40.18 -4.83 -3.83
C ALA A 402 39.89 -6.17 -3.11
N ALA A 403 39.65 -6.14 -1.79
CA ALA A 403 39.32 -7.32 -1.02
C ALA A 403 37.86 -7.78 -1.26
N LEU A 404 36.91 -6.87 -1.41
CA LEU A 404 35.48 -7.15 -1.62
C LEU A 404 35.15 -7.57 -3.06
N LYS A 405 35.83 -7.00 -4.06
CA LYS A 405 35.53 -7.24 -5.48
C LYS A 405 35.45 -8.74 -5.84
N PRO A 406 36.36 -9.64 -5.41
CA PRO A 406 36.32 -11.06 -5.77
C PRO A 406 35.09 -11.81 -5.23
N VAL A 407 34.42 -11.33 -4.16
CA VAL A 407 33.21 -11.96 -3.61
C VAL A 407 31.94 -11.30 -4.13
N LEU A 408 31.99 -9.97 -4.44
CA LEU A 408 30.85 -9.26 -4.99
C LEU A 408 30.63 -9.58 -6.48
N GLU A 409 31.65 -9.97 -7.20
CA GLU A 409 31.59 -10.40 -8.59
C GLU A 409 31.56 -11.92 -8.78
N ASP A 410 31.62 -12.72 -7.69
CA ASP A 410 31.60 -14.18 -7.77
C ASP A 410 30.20 -14.67 -8.17
N PRO A 411 30.07 -15.41 -9.29
CA PRO A 411 28.78 -15.97 -9.72
C PRO A 411 28.21 -17.04 -8.79
N ALA A 412 29.02 -17.62 -7.89
CA ALA A 412 28.58 -18.61 -6.91
C ALA A 412 28.06 -17.97 -5.61
N ILE A 413 28.13 -16.66 -5.46
CA ILE A 413 27.68 -15.93 -4.27
C ILE A 413 26.51 -15.02 -4.67
N LEU A 414 25.35 -15.21 -4.07
CA LEU A 414 24.17 -14.35 -4.28
C LEU A 414 24.31 -13.03 -3.48
N LYS A 415 24.21 -11.89 -4.15
CA LYS A 415 24.09 -10.57 -3.53
C LYS A 415 22.62 -10.20 -3.39
N ILE A 416 22.22 -9.75 -2.22
CA ILE A 416 20.85 -9.40 -1.90
C ILE A 416 20.85 -7.90 -1.56
N GLY A 417 20.01 -7.13 -2.23
CA GLY A 417 19.85 -5.68 -1.95
C GLY A 417 18.38 -5.29 -1.82
N GLN A 418 18.17 -4.07 -1.36
CA GLN A 418 16.88 -3.39 -1.35
C GLN A 418 16.96 -2.20 -2.31
N ASN A 419 16.26 -2.23 -3.45
CA ASN A 419 16.48 -1.29 -4.56
C ASN A 419 17.93 -1.36 -5.08
N ILE A 420 18.38 -2.58 -5.31
CA ILE A 420 19.78 -2.93 -5.63
C ILE A 420 20.34 -2.17 -6.83
N LYS A 421 19.49 -1.60 -7.68
CA LYS A 421 19.90 -0.74 -8.80
C LYS A 421 20.78 0.42 -8.33
N TYR A 422 20.48 1.01 -7.17
CA TYR A 422 21.26 2.10 -6.60
C TYR A 422 22.66 1.61 -6.22
N ASP A 423 22.76 0.54 -5.46
CA ASP A 423 24.03 -0.06 -5.01
C ASP A 423 24.87 -0.53 -6.19
N TYR A 424 24.20 -1.11 -7.20
CA TYR A 424 24.83 -1.50 -8.46
C TYR A 424 25.53 -0.30 -9.13
N LEU A 425 24.86 0.86 -9.23
CA LEU A 425 25.43 2.08 -9.82
C LEU A 425 26.62 2.61 -8.99
N ILE A 426 26.47 2.65 -7.67
CA ILE A 426 27.52 3.13 -6.77
C ILE A 426 28.76 2.23 -6.87
N LEU A 427 28.59 0.91 -6.80
CA LEU A 427 29.69 -0.05 -6.88
C LEU A 427 30.30 -0.10 -8.29
N ALA A 428 29.53 0.05 -9.36
CA ALA A 428 30.03 0.12 -10.72
C ALA A 428 30.93 1.33 -10.95
N LYS A 429 30.66 2.47 -10.32
CA LYS A 429 31.56 3.65 -10.32
C LYS A 429 32.92 3.38 -9.66
N GLU A 430 32.95 2.47 -8.68
CA GLU A 430 34.17 2.00 -8.02
C GLU A 430 34.79 0.78 -8.73
N GLY A 431 34.27 0.38 -9.90
CA GLY A 431 34.79 -0.71 -10.72
C GLY A 431 34.39 -2.11 -10.25
N ILE A 432 33.29 -2.25 -9.50
CA ILE A 432 32.71 -3.53 -9.04
C ILE A 432 31.36 -3.74 -9.68
N HIS A 433 31.19 -4.86 -10.39
CA HIS A 433 29.94 -5.23 -11.05
C HIS A 433 29.28 -6.41 -10.33
N ILE A 434 28.31 -6.11 -9.45
CA ILE A 434 27.65 -7.14 -8.65
C ILE A 434 26.77 -8.05 -9.50
N HIS A 435 27.00 -9.38 -9.42
CA HIS A 435 26.16 -10.42 -10.00
C HIS A 435 26.49 -11.79 -9.41
N PRO A 436 25.57 -12.78 -9.34
CA PRO A 436 24.12 -12.61 -9.45
C PRO A 436 23.57 -11.83 -8.25
N TYR A 437 22.39 -11.27 -8.41
CA TYR A 437 21.74 -10.52 -7.34
C TYR A 437 20.24 -10.79 -7.24
N ASP A 438 19.67 -10.56 -6.07
CA ASP A 438 18.26 -10.47 -5.79
C ASP A 438 17.92 -9.08 -5.23
N ASP A 439 16.68 -8.62 -5.45
CA ASP A 439 16.18 -7.33 -4.99
C ASP A 439 14.88 -7.51 -4.21
N THR A 440 14.91 -7.19 -2.92
CA THR A 440 13.74 -7.34 -2.01
C THR A 440 12.63 -6.36 -2.33
N MET A 441 12.93 -5.16 -2.81
CA MET A 441 11.93 -4.21 -3.31
C MET A 441 11.20 -4.78 -4.53
N MET A 442 11.92 -5.37 -5.48
CA MET A 442 11.33 -5.97 -6.67
C MET A 442 10.55 -7.25 -6.35
N MET A 443 11.00 -8.06 -5.39
CA MET A 443 10.22 -9.21 -4.91
C MET A 443 8.87 -8.77 -4.34
N SER A 444 8.89 -7.79 -3.45
CA SER A 444 7.66 -7.21 -2.88
C SER A 444 6.76 -6.62 -3.98
N TYR A 445 7.35 -5.90 -4.93
CA TYR A 445 6.60 -5.31 -6.04
C TYR A 445 5.91 -6.36 -6.93
N VAL A 446 6.60 -7.44 -7.27
CA VAL A 446 6.00 -8.54 -8.06
C VAL A 446 4.87 -9.24 -7.31
N LEU A 447 4.99 -9.36 -5.99
CA LEU A 447 3.99 -10.02 -5.14
C LEU A 447 2.78 -9.13 -4.85
N ASP A 448 3.00 -7.86 -4.53
CA ASP A 448 2.03 -7.01 -3.84
C ASP A 448 1.87 -5.62 -4.49
N ALA A 449 2.15 -5.47 -5.80
CA ALA A 449 2.02 -4.18 -6.51
C ALA A 449 0.61 -3.58 -6.36
N GLY A 450 0.51 -2.38 -5.80
CA GLY A 450 -0.75 -1.68 -5.57
C GLY A 450 -1.45 -1.99 -4.24
N VAL A 451 -0.87 -2.86 -3.41
CA VAL A 451 -1.36 -3.17 -2.05
C VAL A 451 -0.74 -2.24 -1.01
N HIS A 452 0.57 -2.06 -1.06
CA HIS A 452 1.36 -1.20 -0.16
C HIS A 452 2.59 -0.65 -0.88
N GLY A 453 3.35 0.22 -0.22
CA GLY A 453 4.65 0.67 -0.71
C GLY A 453 5.72 -0.42 -0.58
N HIS A 454 6.83 -0.25 -1.32
CA HIS A 454 7.91 -1.25 -1.37
C HIS A 454 9.22 -0.74 -0.76
N GLY A 455 9.15 0.34 0.02
CA GLY A 455 10.28 0.85 0.80
C GLY A 455 10.64 -0.08 1.97
N MET A 456 11.91 -0.09 2.38
CA MET A 456 12.42 -0.99 3.41
C MET A 456 11.69 -0.85 4.75
N ASP A 457 11.49 0.39 5.23
CA ASP A 457 10.79 0.66 6.50
C ASP A 457 9.38 0.06 6.53
N GLU A 458 8.63 0.24 5.43
CA GLU A 458 7.27 -0.30 5.31
C GLU A 458 7.28 -1.82 5.26
N LEU A 459 8.19 -2.42 4.48
CA LEU A 459 8.33 -3.87 4.39
C LEU A 459 8.81 -4.50 5.70
N ALA A 460 9.76 -3.85 6.40
CA ALA A 460 10.24 -4.28 7.72
C ALA A 460 9.10 -4.27 8.74
N LYS A 461 8.30 -3.20 8.74
CA LYS A 461 7.13 -3.11 9.62
C LYS A 461 6.10 -4.18 9.31
N LEU A 462 5.79 -4.38 8.02
CA LEU A 462 4.76 -5.31 7.55
C LEU A 462 5.15 -6.77 7.78
N HIS A 463 6.37 -7.14 7.41
CA HIS A 463 6.79 -8.55 7.37
C HIS A 463 7.58 -9.00 8.59
N LEU A 464 8.32 -8.09 9.24
CA LEU A 464 9.20 -8.40 10.36
C LEU A 464 8.73 -7.80 11.69
N ASN A 465 7.67 -6.94 11.66
CA ASN A 465 7.21 -6.12 12.80
C ASN A 465 8.36 -5.29 13.42
N HIS A 466 9.29 -4.84 12.58
CA HIS A 466 10.47 -4.07 12.96
C HIS A 466 10.30 -2.61 12.55
N ASP A 467 10.64 -1.69 13.45
CA ASP A 467 10.72 -0.25 13.17
C ASP A 467 12.19 0.09 12.93
N CYS A 468 12.56 0.37 11.66
CA CYS A 468 13.93 0.72 11.29
C CYS A 468 14.35 2.08 11.89
N ILE A 469 15.64 2.28 12.02
CA ILE A 469 16.23 3.56 12.45
C ILE A 469 15.98 4.58 11.31
N PRO A 470 15.20 5.67 11.55
CA PRO A 470 14.94 6.62 10.49
C PRO A 470 16.21 7.42 10.09
N PHE A 471 16.45 7.60 8.79
CA PHE A 471 17.58 8.40 8.27
C PHE A 471 17.72 9.77 8.94
N LYS A 472 16.60 10.45 9.21
CA LYS A 472 16.58 11.74 9.92
C LYS A 472 17.16 11.70 11.34
N THR A 473 17.24 10.53 11.95
CA THR A 473 17.80 10.34 13.30
C THR A 473 19.34 10.42 13.27
N VAL A 474 19.95 10.00 12.16
CA VAL A 474 21.42 10.00 11.99
C VAL A 474 21.93 11.23 11.26
N CYS A 475 21.23 11.68 10.21
CA CYS A 475 21.63 12.81 9.36
C CYS A 475 20.91 14.14 9.67
N GLY A 476 19.88 14.14 10.55
CA GLY A 476 19.06 15.32 10.79
C GLY A 476 18.08 15.60 9.63
N SER A 477 17.48 16.81 9.63
CA SER A 477 16.49 17.21 8.61
C SER A 477 16.53 18.71 8.34
N GLY A 478 16.08 19.12 7.14
CA GLY A 478 15.97 20.51 6.73
C GLY A 478 17.33 21.22 6.67
N LYS A 479 17.44 22.45 7.21
CA LYS A 479 18.67 23.26 7.10
C LYS A 479 19.86 22.71 7.92
N ASN A 480 19.60 21.82 8.87
CA ASN A 480 20.61 21.22 9.74
C ASN A 480 20.94 19.77 9.32
N GLN A 481 20.48 19.36 8.16
CA GLN A 481 20.80 18.03 7.62
C GLN A 481 22.26 18.00 7.19
N ILE A 482 22.99 16.99 7.65
CA ILE A 482 24.37 16.68 7.24
C ILE A 482 24.38 15.55 6.21
N THR A 483 25.47 15.45 5.46
CA THR A 483 25.71 14.30 4.59
C THR A 483 26.20 13.10 5.40
N PHE A 484 26.01 11.88 4.89
CA PHE A 484 26.28 10.66 5.66
C PHE A 484 27.75 10.49 6.05
N ASP A 485 28.68 11.02 5.24
CA ASP A 485 30.12 11.05 5.54
C ASP A 485 30.49 11.85 6.79
N GLN A 486 29.58 12.71 7.27
CA GLN A 486 29.73 13.49 8.50
C GLN A 486 29.07 12.84 9.72
N VAL A 487 28.39 11.71 9.55
CA VAL A 487 27.77 10.97 10.66
C VAL A 487 28.85 10.24 11.45
N PRO A 488 28.85 10.32 12.81
CA PRO A 488 29.77 9.55 13.66
C PRO A 488 29.70 8.05 13.33
N VAL A 489 30.84 7.38 13.21
CA VAL A 489 30.94 6.00 12.72
C VAL A 489 30.15 5.01 13.56
N ASP A 490 30.06 5.21 14.86
CA ASP A 490 29.25 4.38 15.77
C ASP A 490 27.75 4.43 15.42
N LYS A 491 27.22 5.61 15.13
CA LYS A 491 25.83 5.80 14.70
C LYS A 491 25.60 5.30 13.27
N ALA A 492 26.55 5.58 12.38
CA ALA A 492 26.52 5.08 11.01
C ALA A 492 26.50 3.55 10.99
N THR A 493 27.30 2.89 11.86
CA THR A 493 27.32 1.44 11.99
C THR A 493 25.95 0.88 12.39
N GLN A 494 25.29 1.47 13.37
CA GLN A 494 23.97 0.98 13.81
C GLN A 494 22.92 1.11 12.70
N TYR A 495 22.91 2.23 11.99
CA TYR A 495 21.98 2.47 10.87
C TYR A 495 22.27 1.54 9.69
N ALA A 496 23.47 1.62 9.11
CA ALA A 496 23.83 0.89 7.89
C ALA A 496 23.84 -0.64 8.07
N ALA A 497 24.32 -1.14 9.21
CA ALA A 497 24.28 -2.58 9.49
C ALA A 497 22.85 -3.09 9.69
N GLU A 498 21.93 -2.27 10.27
CA GLU A 498 20.51 -2.59 10.33
C GLU A 498 19.93 -2.74 8.92
N ASP A 499 20.22 -1.84 7.98
CA ASP A 499 19.71 -1.86 6.63
C ASP A 499 20.12 -3.16 5.89
N ALA A 500 21.37 -3.58 6.01
CA ALA A 500 21.81 -4.87 5.46
C ALA A 500 21.17 -6.08 6.16
N ASP A 501 21.00 -6.07 7.49
CA ASP A 501 20.35 -7.15 8.24
C ASP A 501 18.88 -7.29 7.84
N ILE A 502 18.13 -6.17 7.82
CA ILE A 502 16.72 -6.14 7.44
C ILE A 502 16.53 -6.60 6.01
N THR A 503 17.39 -6.16 5.08
CA THR A 503 17.38 -6.62 3.68
C THR A 503 17.52 -8.14 3.59
N GLY A 504 18.48 -8.73 4.30
CA GLY A 504 18.66 -10.18 4.35
C GLY A 504 17.48 -10.93 4.98
N ARG A 505 16.85 -10.34 6.00
CA ARG A 505 15.64 -10.91 6.66
C ARG A 505 14.42 -10.82 5.75
N LEU A 506 14.22 -9.70 5.05
CA LEU A 506 13.14 -9.53 4.07
C LEU A 506 13.27 -10.54 2.92
N HIS A 507 14.48 -10.78 2.42
CA HIS A 507 14.72 -11.79 1.39
C HIS A 507 14.22 -13.17 1.80
N ARG A 508 14.51 -13.61 3.04
CA ARG A 508 14.07 -14.90 3.58
C ARG A 508 12.56 -15.04 3.66
N VAL A 509 11.84 -13.93 3.85
CA VAL A 509 10.37 -13.91 3.88
C VAL A 509 9.78 -13.84 2.47
N LEU A 510 10.33 -12.98 1.60
CA LEU A 510 9.75 -12.69 0.29
C LEU A 510 10.09 -13.75 -0.78
N LYS A 511 11.33 -14.26 -0.80
CA LYS A 511 11.77 -15.23 -1.83
C LYS A 511 10.91 -16.51 -1.88
N PRO A 512 10.57 -17.17 -0.76
CA PRO A 512 9.68 -18.33 -0.78
C PRO A 512 8.26 -18.01 -1.26
N ARG A 513 7.77 -16.77 -1.05
CA ARG A 513 6.47 -16.34 -1.53
C ARG A 513 6.38 -16.33 -3.06
N LEU A 514 7.46 -15.96 -3.75
CA LEU A 514 7.49 -15.98 -5.21
C LEU A 514 7.10 -17.34 -5.79
N SER A 515 7.61 -18.42 -5.22
CA SER A 515 7.28 -19.78 -5.65
C SER A 515 5.85 -20.19 -5.25
N ARG A 516 5.49 -19.96 -3.99
CA ARG A 516 4.17 -20.32 -3.43
C ARG A 516 3.04 -19.61 -4.18
N GLU A 517 3.24 -18.33 -4.53
CA GLU A 517 2.26 -17.49 -5.20
C GLU A 517 2.40 -17.49 -6.73
N LYS A 518 3.28 -18.34 -7.29
CA LYS A 518 3.53 -18.52 -8.73
C LYS A 518 4.05 -17.27 -9.44
N MET A 519 4.79 -16.41 -8.72
CA MET A 519 5.37 -15.17 -9.25
C MET A 519 6.83 -15.31 -9.67
N THR A 520 7.45 -16.50 -9.52
CA THR A 520 8.86 -16.73 -9.83
C THR A 520 9.21 -16.35 -11.27
N THR A 521 8.38 -16.74 -12.25
CA THR A 521 8.65 -16.44 -13.66
C THR A 521 8.69 -14.93 -13.92
N VAL A 522 7.73 -14.18 -13.39
CA VAL A 522 7.70 -12.70 -13.53
C VAL A 522 8.97 -12.09 -12.92
N TYR A 523 9.31 -12.49 -11.70
CA TYR A 523 10.49 -11.97 -11.02
C TYR A 523 11.79 -12.33 -11.75
N GLU A 524 12.02 -13.61 -12.01
CA GLU A 524 13.30 -14.12 -12.53
C GLU A 524 13.56 -13.74 -14.00
N THR A 525 12.51 -13.64 -14.83
CA THR A 525 12.67 -13.46 -16.27
C THR A 525 12.32 -12.07 -16.79
N ILE A 526 11.64 -11.25 -15.99
CA ILE A 526 11.22 -9.90 -16.39
C ILE A 526 11.85 -8.83 -15.51
N ASP A 527 11.66 -8.92 -14.18
CA ASP A 527 11.99 -7.79 -13.31
C ASP A 527 13.42 -7.84 -12.78
N ARG A 528 13.91 -8.99 -12.31
CA ARG A 528 15.28 -9.10 -11.76
C ARG A 528 16.36 -8.71 -12.78
N PRO A 529 16.33 -9.21 -14.03
CA PRO A 529 17.38 -8.85 -15.00
C PRO A 529 17.39 -7.37 -15.38
N LEU A 530 16.25 -6.71 -15.22
CA LEU A 530 16.08 -5.33 -15.68
C LEU A 530 16.88 -4.31 -14.85
N ALA A 531 17.15 -4.60 -13.57
CA ALA A 531 17.86 -3.64 -12.70
C ALA A 531 19.25 -3.25 -13.25
N ALA A 532 20.06 -4.23 -13.67
CA ALA A 532 21.37 -3.98 -14.26
C ALA A 532 21.29 -3.26 -15.62
N VAL A 533 20.29 -3.60 -16.45
CA VAL A 533 20.05 -2.96 -17.75
C VAL A 533 19.71 -1.49 -17.58
N VAL A 534 18.78 -1.19 -16.69
CA VAL A 534 18.37 0.19 -16.42
C VAL A 534 19.51 0.97 -15.74
N ALA A 535 20.27 0.35 -14.83
CA ALA A 535 21.49 0.96 -14.28
C ALA A 535 22.49 1.35 -15.37
N GLY A 536 22.69 0.49 -16.38
CA GLY A 536 23.54 0.80 -17.54
C GLY A 536 23.03 1.99 -18.35
N MET A 537 21.70 2.09 -18.56
CA MET A 537 21.09 3.26 -19.24
C MET A 537 21.30 4.56 -18.43
N GLU A 538 21.03 4.51 -17.13
CA GLU A 538 21.23 5.65 -16.24
C GLU A 538 22.70 6.09 -16.17
N GLN A 539 23.62 5.13 -16.10
CA GLN A 539 25.06 5.42 -16.08
C GLN A 539 25.53 6.06 -17.39
N HIS A 540 25.03 5.58 -18.54
CA HIS A 540 25.39 6.15 -19.83
C HIS A 540 24.80 7.57 -19.99
N GLY A 541 23.53 7.76 -19.66
CA GLY A 541 22.83 9.03 -19.83
C GLY A 541 22.68 9.48 -21.28
N ILE A 542 22.05 10.62 -21.50
CA ILE A 542 21.82 11.19 -22.84
C ILE A 542 22.47 12.58 -22.98
N LEU A 543 23.13 12.83 -24.09
CA LEU A 543 23.79 14.11 -24.36
C LEU A 543 22.79 15.17 -24.77
N VAL A 544 22.99 16.42 -24.30
CA VAL A 544 22.09 17.56 -24.57
C VAL A 544 22.87 18.78 -24.99
N ASP A 545 22.40 19.46 -26.04
CA ASP A 545 22.90 20.78 -26.45
C ASP A 545 22.38 21.85 -25.47
N ARG A 546 23.23 22.19 -24.50
CA ARG A 546 22.95 23.25 -23.52
C ARG A 546 22.68 24.60 -24.15
N GLN A 547 23.41 24.95 -25.25
CA GLN A 547 23.22 26.22 -25.92
C GLN A 547 21.86 26.30 -26.62
N MET A 548 21.40 25.19 -27.19
CA MET A 548 20.09 25.13 -27.79
C MET A 548 18.99 25.27 -26.73
N LEU A 549 19.09 24.58 -25.58
CA LEU A 549 18.14 24.74 -24.47
C LEU A 549 18.11 26.20 -23.98
N HIS A 550 19.25 26.86 -23.90
CA HIS A 550 19.34 28.27 -23.51
C HIS A 550 18.64 29.19 -24.52
N ARG A 551 18.87 29.00 -25.83
CA ARG A 551 18.16 29.75 -26.88
C ARG A 551 16.65 29.54 -26.82
N LEU A 552 16.20 28.30 -26.65
CA LEU A 552 14.77 27.99 -26.48
C LEU A 552 14.17 28.63 -25.24
N SER A 553 14.90 28.64 -24.12
CA SER A 553 14.45 29.31 -22.89
C SER A 553 14.21 30.78 -23.07
N ASN A 554 15.09 31.46 -23.82
CA ASN A 554 14.95 32.87 -24.16
C ASN A 554 13.78 33.15 -25.11
N ASP A 555 13.60 32.32 -26.15
CA ASP A 555 12.45 32.41 -27.06
C ASP A 555 11.13 32.25 -26.29
N PHE A 556 11.06 31.27 -25.41
CA PHE A 556 9.88 31.06 -24.57
C PHE A 556 9.64 32.23 -23.60
N ALA A 557 10.69 32.84 -23.06
CA ALA A 557 10.55 34.00 -22.18
C ALA A 557 9.96 35.21 -22.92
N GLU A 558 10.43 35.48 -24.16
CA GLU A 558 9.89 36.54 -25.01
C GLU A 558 8.42 36.32 -25.36
N ARG A 559 8.07 35.12 -25.76
CA ARG A 559 6.66 34.72 -26.06
C ARG A 559 5.76 34.78 -24.83
N LEU A 560 6.23 34.37 -23.65
CA LEU A 560 5.51 34.52 -22.39
C LEU A 560 5.23 35.97 -22.03
N ALA A 561 6.20 36.87 -22.26
CA ALA A 561 6.00 38.32 -22.02
C ALA A 561 4.96 38.93 -22.96
N VAL A 562 4.84 38.46 -24.20
CA VAL A 562 3.78 38.86 -25.13
C VAL A 562 2.42 38.35 -24.65
N LEU A 563 2.32 37.06 -24.32
CA LEU A 563 1.06 36.46 -23.77
C LEU A 563 0.63 37.16 -22.49
N GLU A 564 1.57 37.51 -21.61
CA GLU A 564 1.29 38.23 -20.36
C GLU A 564 0.64 39.61 -20.59
N LYS A 565 1.16 40.37 -21.56
CA LYS A 565 0.58 41.64 -21.98
C LYS A 565 -0.82 41.45 -22.55
N GLU A 566 -1.03 40.45 -23.41
CA GLU A 566 -2.34 40.12 -23.97
C GLU A 566 -3.36 39.76 -22.85
N ILE A 567 -2.94 38.90 -21.90
CA ILE A 567 -3.74 38.45 -20.76
C ILE A 567 -4.13 39.62 -19.86
N HIS A 568 -3.16 40.49 -19.52
CA HIS A 568 -3.41 41.72 -18.71
C HIS A 568 -4.35 42.70 -19.45
N GLY A 569 -4.20 42.83 -20.78
CA GLY A 569 -5.09 43.62 -21.61
C GLY A 569 -6.52 43.09 -21.61
N LEU A 570 -6.72 41.78 -21.75
CA LEU A 570 -8.03 41.13 -21.68
C LEU A 570 -8.65 41.16 -20.28
N ALA A 571 -7.83 41.13 -19.24
CA ALA A 571 -8.27 41.23 -17.85
C ALA A 571 -8.56 42.70 -17.40
N GLY A 572 -8.09 43.71 -18.16
CA GLY A 572 -8.21 45.13 -17.82
C GLY A 572 -7.25 45.61 -16.71
N ARG A 573 -6.40 44.76 -16.18
CA ARG A 573 -5.40 45.05 -15.15
C ARG A 573 -4.29 44.02 -15.06
N GLU A 574 -3.17 44.40 -14.46
CA GLU A 574 -2.08 43.49 -14.12
C GLU A 574 -2.43 42.59 -12.92
N PHE A 575 -2.02 41.36 -12.97
CA PHE A 575 -2.17 40.35 -11.90
C PHE A 575 -1.17 39.20 -12.07
N ASN A 576 -0.97 38.39 -11.02
CA ASN A 576 -0.14 37.18 -11.13
C ASN A 576 -0.93 36.07 -11.82
N ILE A 577 -0.60 35.78 -13.10
CA ILE A 577 -1.26 34.76 -13.94
C ILE A 577 -1.07 33.36 -13.34
N ALA A 578 0.07 33.12 -12.67
CA ALA A 578 0.35 31.85 -11.99
C ALA A 578 -0.50 31.66 -10.72
N SER A 579 -1.18 32.69 -10.21
CA SER A 579 -2.03 32.60 -9.02
C SER A 579 -3.45 32.14 -9.36
N PRO A 580 -3.87 30.89 -9.04
CA PRO A 580 -5.23 30.43 -9.29
C PRO A 580 -6.30 31.29 -8.61
N LYS A 581 -5.97 31.87 -7.45
CA LYS A 581 -6.88 32.72 -6.68
C LYS A 581 -7.17 34.04 -7.40
N GLN A 582 -6.11 34.74 -7.87
CA GLN A 582 -6.27 36.01 -8.58
C GLN A 582 -6.96 35.80 -9.94
N LEU A 583 -6.56 34.79 -10.68
CA LEU A 583 -7.18 34.41 -11.95
C LEU A 583 -8.67 34.08 -11.78
N GLY A 584 -9.01 33.29 -10.75
CA GLY A 584 -10.39 32.92 -10.46
C GLY A 584 -11.27 34.10 -10.12
N GLU A 585 -10.75 35.11 -9.37
CA GLU A 585 -11.46 36.32 -9.06
C GLU A 585 -11.72 37.18 -10.32
N ILE A 586 -10.73 37.28 -11.22
CA ILE A 586 -10.90 37.98 -12.50
C ILE A 586 -11.93 37.28 -13.38
N LEU A 587 -11.83 35.98 -13.59
CA LEU A 587 -12.73 35.24 -14.48
C LEU A 587 -14.18 35.26 -13.99
N PHE A 588 -14.39 34.97 -12.71
CA PHE A 588 -15.73 34.71 -12.16
C PHE A 588 -16.27 35.84 -11.30
N GLY A 589 -15.41 36.65 -10.67
CA GLY A 589 -15.80 37.81 -9.86
C GLY A 589 -15.93 39.07 -10.68
N GLU A 590 -14.92 39.41 -11.50
CA GLU A 590 -14.89 40.69 -12.23
C GLU A 590 -15.54 40.56 -13.62
N LEU A 591 -15.19 39.55 -14.41
CA LEU A 591 -15.73 39.34 -15.76
C LEU A 591 -17.05 38.53 -15.77
N GLY A 592 -17.46 37.94 -14.64
CA GLY A 592 -18.74 37.28 -14.49
C GLY A 592 -18.91 36.05 -15.41
N LEU A 593 -17.84 35.34 -15.78
CA LEU A 593 -17.92 34.21 -16.68
C LEU A 593 -18.70 33.04 -16.05
N PRO A 594 -19.41 32.21 -16.85
CA PRO A 594 -20.23 31.14 -16.33
C PRO A 594 -19.37 29.99 -15.73
N GLY A 595 -19.95 29.24 -14.78
CA GLY A 595 -19.34 28.03 -14.25
C GLY A 595 -18.38 28.18 -13.08
N GLY A 596 -18.29 29.35 -12.46
CA GLY A 596 -17.45 29.62 -11.29
C GLY A 596 -17.90 28.85 -10.05
N LYS A 597 -17.31 27.63 -9.82
CA LYS A 597 -17.50 26.86 -8.58
C LYS A 597 -16.42 27.19 -7.57
N LYS A 598 -16.81 27.58 -6.36
CA LYS A 598 -15.87 27.79 -5.25
C LYS A 598 -15.52 26.45 -4.60
N ASN A 599 -14.25 26.25 -4.36
CA ASN A 599 -13.72 25.12 -3.60
C ASN A 599 -14.06 25.28 -2.10
N LYS A 600 -13.82 24.24 -1.28
CA LYS A 600 -14.01 24.28 0.18
C LYS A 600 -13.29 25.45 0.86
N ASN A 601 -12.21 25.96 0.26
CA ASN A 601 -11.43 27.11 0.75
C ASN A 601 -11.94 28.47 0.23
N GLY A 602 -13.11 28.53 -0.39
CA GLY A 602 -13.73 29.76 -0.89
C GLY A 602 -13.11 30.32 -2.18
N SER A 603 -12.08 29.71 -2.77
CA SER A 603 -11.47 30.13 -4.05
C SER A 603 -12.13 29.45 -5.23
N TYR A 604 -12.17 30.14 -6.37
CA TYR A 604 -12.67 29.55 -7.62
C TYR A 604 -11.70 28.53 -8.19
N SER A 605 -12.22 27.45 -8.78
CA SER A 605 -11.42 26.49 -9.53
C SER A 605 -11.05 27.07 -10.89
N THR A 606 -9.75 27.04 -11.21
CA THR A 606 -9.20 27.43 -12.52
C THR A 606 -8.39 26.29 -13.13
N ASN A 607 -8.82 25.03 -12.89
CA ASN A 607 -8.18 23.86 -13.46
C ASN A 607 -8.35 23.82 -15.00
N VAL A 608 -7.61 22.94 -15.66
CA VAL A 608 -7.57 22.83 -17.13
C VAL A 608 -8.97 22.63 -17.70
N ASP A 609 -9.78 21.72 -17.12
CA ASP A 609 -11.15 21.43 -17.60
C ASP A 609 -12.06 22.67 -17.62
N VAL A 610 -11.97 23.50 -16.57
CA VAL A 610 -12.75 24.74 -16.48
C VAL A 610 -12.27 25.75 -17.52
N MET A 611 -10.95 25.88 -17.69
CA MET A 611 -10.35 26.81 -18.64
C MET A 611 -10.64 26.40 -20.09
N GLU A 612 -10.51 25.11 -20.43
CA GLU A 612 -10.82 24.56 -21.76
C GLU A 612 -12.29 24.76 -22.11
N LYS A 613 -13.20 24.54 -21.15
CA LYS A 613 -14.62 24.77 -21.34
C LYS A 613 -14.89 26.24 -21.70
N LEU A 614 -14.36 27.18 -20.94
CA LEU A 614 -14.53 28.61 -21.19
C LEU A 614 -13.90 29.03 -22.52
N ALA A 615 -12.72 28.50 -22.86
CA ALA A 615 -12.08 28.74 -24.16
C ALA A 615 -12.91 28.20 -25.32
N GLY A 616 -13.55 27.01 -25.15
CA GLY A 616 -14.47 26.43 -26.12
C GLY A 616 -15.79 27.20 -26.29
N GLU A 617 -16.24 27.89 -25.23
CA GLU A 617 -17.37 28.79 -25.27
C GLU A 617 -17.04 30.16 -25.95
N GLY A 618 -15.79 30.33 -26.41
CA GLY A 618 -15.36 31.52 -27.18
C GLY A 618 -14.73 32.62 -26.35
N HIS A 619 -14.38 32.38 -25.08
CA HIS A 619 -13.71 33.36 -24.24
C HIS A 619 -12.20 33.39 -24.48
N ASP A 620 -11.64 34.54 -24.91
CA ASP A 620 -10.23 34.69 -25.25
C ASP A 620 -9.30 34.63 -24.04
N LEU A 621 -9.66 35.24 -22.91
CA LEU A 621 -8.81 35.26 -21.72
C LEU A 621 -8.47 33.83 -21.22
N PRO A 622 -9.40 32.91 -21.04
CA PRO A 622 -9.08 31.52 -20.70
C PRO A 622 -8.19 30.83 -21.72
N ARG A 623 -8.39 31.10 -23.03
CA ARG A 623 -7.55 30.52 -24.10
C ARG A 623 -6.10 30.98 -23.95
N ARG A 624 -5.86 32.28 -23.81
CA ARG A 624 -4.53 32.86 -23.66
C ARG A 624 -3.85 32.41 -22.37
N VAL A 625 -4.60 32.21 -21.28
CA VAL A 625 -4.07 31.66 -20.04
C VAL A 625 -3.67 30.21 -20.21
N LEU A 626 -4.39 29.40 -20.98
CA LEU A 626 -3.98 28.02 -21.31
C LEU A 626 -2.67 28.02 -22.11
N ASP A 627 -2.55 28.87 -23.13
CA ASP A 627 -1.34 29.02 -23.94
C ASP A 627 -0.15 29.43 -23.05
N TRP A 628 -0.35 30.41 -22.19
CA TRP A 628 0.69 30.88 -21.24
C TRP A 628 1.10 29.78 -20.26
N ARG A 629 0.16 29.04 -19.66
CA ARG A 629 0.44 27.96 -18.72
C ARG A 629 1.24 26.84 -19.39
N GLN A 630 0.87 26.45 -20.61
CA GLN A 630 1.57 25.41 -21.37
C GLN A 630 3.03 25.83 -21.63
N LEU A 631 3.22 27.04 -22.16
CA LEU A 631 4.56 27.55 -22.47
C LEU A 631 5.40 27.76 -21.21
N ALA A 632 4.82 28.31 -20.13
CA ALA A 632 5.52 28.50 -18.85
C ALA A 632 5.96 27.17 -18.23
N LYS A 633 5.12 26.14 -18.35
CA LYS A 633 5.48 24.78 -17.91
C LYS A 633 6.62 24.20 -18.73
N LEU A 634 6.58 24.33 -20.05
CA LEU A 634 7.65 23.85 -20.92
C LEU A 634 9.00 24.55 -20.62
N LYS A 635 8.93 25.88 -20.42
CA LYS A 635 10.10 26.66 -20.04
C LYS A 635 10.69 26.21 -18.70
N SER A 636 9.89 26.23 -17.63
CA SER A 636 10.38 25.94 -16.29
C SER A 636 10.81 24.48 -16.10
N THR A 637 10.05 23.52 -16.68
CA THR A 637 10.29 22.09 -16.47
C THR A 637 11.38 21.51 -17.36
N TYR A 638 11.52 22.04 -18.58
CA TYR A 638 12.45 21.48 -19.56
C TYR A 638 13.58 22.43 -19.92
N THR A 639 13.31 23.61 -20.49
CA THR A 639 14.42 24.44 -20.99
C THR A 639 15.26 25.05 -19.87
N ASP A 640 14.71 25.36 -18.71
CA ASP A 640 15.46 25.88 -17.56
C ASP A 640 16.02 24.73 -16.69
N ALA A 641 15.16 23.79 -16.26
CA ALA A 641 15.55 22.77 -15.31
C ALA A 641 16.58 21.79 -15.91
N LEU A 642 16.41 21.34 -17.17
CA LEU A 642 17.34 20.38 -17.79
C LEU A 642 18.77 20.90 -17.88
N GLN A 643 18.98 22.23 -17.99
CA GLN A 643 20.34 22.81 -18.00
C GLN A 643 21.06 22.59 -16.65
N ASN A 644 20.31 22.49 -15.54
CA ASN A 644 20.86 22.26 -14.21
C ASN A 644 21.09 20.77 -13.93
N GLU A 645 20.41 19.89 -14.69
CA GLU A 645 20.54 18.44 -14.58
C GLU A 645 21.70 17.87 -15.40
N ILE A 646 22.39 18.70 -16.21
CA ILE A 646 23.56 18.26 -16.98
C ILE A 646 24.69 17.98 -16.00
N ASN A 647 25.08 16.72 -15.88
CA ASN A 647 26.22 16.31 -15.07
C ASN A 647 27.53 16.95 -15.59
N VAL A 648 28.30 17.51 -14.69
CA VAL A 648 29.52 18.31 -15.05
C VAL A 648 30.62 17.42 -15.63
N ASP A 649 30.71 16.18 -15.17
CA ASP A 649 31.81 15.27 -15.56
C ASP A 649 31.53 14.59 -16.91
N SER A 650 30.27 14.15 -17.13
CA SER A 650 29.85 13.43 -18.35
C SER A 650 29.35 14.35 -19.46
N GLY A 651 28.85 15.54 -19.11
CA GLY A 651 28.16 16.44 -20.05
C GLY A 651 26.75 15.93 -20.42
N ARG A 652 26.24 14.88 -19.77
CA ARG A 652 24.98 14.19 -20.08
C ARG A 652 23.95 14.40 -18.99
N ILE A 653 22.70 14.17 -19.33
CA ILE A 653 21.61 14.06 -18.37
C ILE A 653 21.42 12.58 -18.03
N HIS A 654 21.37 12.27 -16.73
CA HIS A 654 21.18 10.93 -16.19
C HIS A 654 19.85 10.89 -15.45
N THR A 655 18.78 10.48 -16.16
CA THR A 655 17.49 10.25 -15.50
C THR A 655 17.55 9.03 -14.60
N SER A 656 16.77 8.99 -13.53
CA SER A 656 16.57 7.78 -12.72
C SER A 656 15.24 7.12 -13.06
N TYR A 657 15.26 5.81 -13.32
CA TYR A 657 14.06 5.01 -13.53
C TYR A 657 13.63 4.29 -12.26
N SER A 658 12.40 4.53 -11.81
CA SER A 658 11.78 3.70 -10.80
C SER A 658 11.20 2.43 -11.45
N LEU A 659 11.63 1.27 -10.93
CA LEU A 659 11.21 -0.05 -11.40
C LEU A 659 9.89 -0.51 -10.76
N ALA A 660 9.52 0.04 -9.60
CA ALA A 660 8.41 -0.38 -8.75
C ALA A 660 7.36 0.72 -8.50
N ALA A 661 7.28 1.76 -9.36
CA ALA A 661 6.40 2.90 -9.13
C ALA A 661 4.94 2.70 -9.57
N THR A 662 4.70 1.90 -10.61
CA THR A 662 3.36 1.72 -11.20
C THR A 662 2.81 0.33 -10.94
N THR A 663 1.50 0.19 -10.83
CA THR A 663 0.87 -1.13 -10.63
C THR A 663 0.89 -2.01 -11.88
N THR A 664 1.10 -1.43 -13.06
CA THR A 664 1.05 -2.13 -14.36
C THR A 664 2.41 -2.60 -14.88
N GLY A 665 3.50 -2.36 -14.17
CA GLY A 665 4.83 -2.72 -14.66
C GLY A 665 5.52 -1.64 -15.51
N ARG A 666 4.89 -0.52 -15.82
CA ARG A 666 5.54 0.57 -16.55
C ARG A 666 6.66 1.20 -15.71
N LEU A 667 7.77 1.55 -16.34
CA LEU A 667 8.84 2.33 -15.72
C LEU A 667 8.38 3.78 -15.52
N SER A 668 8.92 4.44 -14.51
CA SER A 668 8.73 5.88 -14.29
C SER A 668 10.07 6.57 -14.27
N SER A 669 10.29 7.53 -15.18
CA SER A 669 11.48 8.37 -15.25
C SER A 669 11.32 9.54 -14.26
N ASN A 670 12.35 9.76 -13.44
CA ASN A 670 12.39 10.81 -12.41
C ASN A 670 13.74 11.51 -12.45
N GLU A 671 13.80 12.74 -12.00
CA GLU A 671 15.02 13.53 -11.76
C GLU A 671 16.05 13.50 -12.90
N PRO A 672 15.70 14.00 -14.10
CA PRO A 672 14.45 14.60 -14.57
C PRO A 672 13.49 13.58 -15.23
N ASN A 673 12.19 13.87 -15.26
CA ASN A 673 11.24 13.05 -16.02
C ASN A 673 11.34 13.33 -17.51
N LEU A 674 12.00 12.45 -18.27
CA LEU A 674 12.17 12.57 -19.73
C LEU A 674 11.01 11.92 -20.51
N GLN A 675 10.19 11.08 -19.87
CA GLN A 675 9.04 10.42 -20.52
C GLN A 675 7.88 11.38 -20.85
N ASN A 676 7.84 12.56 -20.23
CA ASN A 676 6.76 13.53 -20.39
C ASN A 676 7.11 14.70 -21.34
N ILE A 677 8.24 14.67 -22.07
CA ILE A 677 8.58 15.68 -23.06
C ILE A 677 7.62 15.57 -24.24
N PRO A 678 6.80 16.61 -24.55
CA PRO A 678 5.78 16.53 -25.59
C PRO A 678 6.36 16.27 -26.97
N ILE A 679 5.66 15.45 -27.78
CA ILE A 679 6.04 15.17 -29.16
C ILE A 679 5.10 15.82 -30.17
N ARG A 680 3.85 16.10 -29.76
CA ARG A 680 2.79 16.57 -30.68
C ARG A 680 2.82 18.07 -30.90
N THR A 681 3.45 18.85 -30.01
CA THR A 681 3.54 20.31 -30.16
C THR A 681 4.86 20.71 -30.78
N GLU A 682 4.87 21.83 -31.51
CA GLU A 682 6.09 22.39 -32.10
C GLU A 682 7.16 22.70 -31.05
N GLU A 683 6.75 23.25 -29.89
CA GLU A 683 7.64 23.56 -28.78
C GLU A 683 8.26 22.29 -28.18
N GLY A 684 7.47 21.23 -28.03
CA GLY A 684 7.96 19.94 -27.53
C GLY A 684 8.99 19.32 -28.49
N ARG A 685 8.71 19.38 -29.79
CA ARG A 685 9.67 18.91 -30.82
C ARG A 685 10.98 19.70 -30.77
N LYS A 686 10.93 21.03 -30.66
CA LYS A 686 12.13 21.86 -30.49
C LYS A 686 12.94 21.47 -29.24
N ILE A 687 12.28 21.09 -28.13
CA ILE A 687 12.98 20.57 -26.95
C ILE A 687 13.65 19.22 -27.26
N ARG A 688 12.99 18.30 -27.99
CA ARG A 688 13.59 17.04 -28.43
C ARG A 688 14.79 17.19 -29.35
N GLN A 689 14.84 18.25 -30.18
CA GLN A 689 16.00 18.58 -31.02
C GLN A 689 17.24 18.98 -30.20
N ALA A 690 17.09 19.38 -28.95
CA ALA A 690 18.21 19.64 -28.06
C ALA A 690 18.90 18.36 -27.55
N PHE A 691 18.28 17.20 -27.67
CA PHE A 691 18.90 15.93 -27.34
C PHE A 691 19.62 15.41 -28.57
N ILE A 692 20.94 15.27 -28.48
CA ILE A 692 21.85 14.96 -29.58
C ILE A 692 22.73 13.74 -29.25
N PRO A 693 23.10 12.92 -30.22
CA PRO A 693 24.08 11.86 -30.03
C PRO A 693 25.53 12.46 -29.93
N LYS A 694 26.42 11.66 -29.40
CA LYS A 694 27.84 12.07 -29.43
C LYS A 694 28.39 12.12 -30.88
N PRO A 695 29.44 12.88 -31.17
CA PRO A 695 30.03 12.96 -32.52
C PRO A 695 30.36 11.57 -33.12
N GLY A 696 30.03 11.35 -34.39
CA GLY A 696 30.18 10.07 -35.11
C GLY A 696 29.13 9.01 -34.75
N HIS A 697 28.05 9.42 -34.10
CA HIS A 697 26.90 8.57 -33.76
C HIS A 697 25.61 9.23 -34.23
N LYS A 698 24.57 8.41 -34.32
CA LYS A 698 23.18 8.86 -34.52
C LYS A 698 22.27 8.25 -33.46
N PHE A 699 21.12 8.87 -33.27
CA PHE A 699 20.05 8.21 -32.55
C PHE A 699 19.34 7.19 -33.44
N LEU A 700 18.96 6.07 -32.84
CA LEU A 700 18.01 5.11 -33.38
C LEU A 700 16.85 5.05 -32.37
N ALA A 701 15.65 5.43 -32.80
CA ALA A 701 14.42 5.25 -32.06
C ALA A 701 13.67 4.04 -32.61
N ALA A 702 13.21 3.16 -31.71
CA ALA A 702 12.47 1.95 -32.06
C ALA A 702 11.18 1.90 -31.22
N ASP A 703 10.02 2.06 -31.88
CA ASP A 703 8.70 2.16 -31.27
C ASP A 703 7.79 1.00 -31.66
N TYR A 704 7.06 0.47 -30.68
CA TYR A 704 6.05 -0.56 -30.97
C TYR A 704 4.81 0.03 -31.64
N SER A 705 4.52 -0.42 -32.85
CA SER A 705 3.33 0.02 -33.57
C SER A 705 2.05 -0.55 -32.95
N GLN A 706 1.26 0.30 -32.28
CA GLN A 706 -0.05 -0.02 -31.73
C GLN A 706 -0.07 -1.25 -30.80
N ILE A 707 0.92 -1.44 -29.96
CA ILE A 707 1.10 -2.64 -29.13
C ILE A 707 -0.15 -2.98 -28.29
N GLU A 708 -0.79 -1.98 -27.67
CA GLU A 708 -1.97 -2.21 -26.83
C GLU A 708 -3.17 -2.74 -27.61
N LEU A 709 -3.37 -2.28 -28.86
CA LEU A 709 -4.45 -2.81 -29.74
C LEU A 709 -4.14 -4.24 -30.20
N ARG A 710 -2.88 -4.55 -30.50
CA ARG A 710 -2.43 -5.90 -30.86
C ARG A 710 -2.62 -6.87 -29.70
N LEU A 711 -2.28 -6.43 -28.49
CA LEU A 711 -2.49 -7.21 -27.27
C LEU A 711 -3.96 -7.41 -26.94
N LEU A 712 -4.78 -6.38 -27.11
CA LEU A 712 -6.25 -6.53 -26.98
C LEU A 712 -6.78 -7.58 -27.97
N ALA A 713 -6.35 -7.53 -29.23
CA ALA A 713 -6.76 -8.51 -30.23
C ALA A 713 -6.37 -9.94 -29.86
N HIS A 714 -5.19 -10.11 -29.24
CA HIS A 714 -4.71 -11.39 -28.72
C HIS A 714 -5.51 -11.86 -27.48
N ILE A 715 -5.61 -11.01 -26.45
CA ILE A 715 -6.20 -11.32 -25.14
C ILE A 715 -7.72 -11.60 -25.28
N ALA A 716 -8.44 -10.74 -26.01
CA ALA A 716 -9.88 -10.87 -26.21
C ALA A 716 -10.26 -11.80 -27.40
N ASP A 717 -9.30 -12.48 -27.99
CA ASP A 717 -9.45 -13.41 -29.13
C ASP A 717 -10.27 -12.86 -30.29
N LEU A 718 -9.98 -11.63 -30.74
CA LEU A 718 -10.73 -10.92 -31.75
C LEU A 718 -10.28 -11.31 -33.18
N GLY A 719 -10.93 -12.30 -33.77
CA GLY A 719 -10.56 -12.85 -35.08
C GLY A 719 -10.46 -11.80 -36.21
N SER A 720 -11.39 -10.85 -36.27
CA SER A 720 -11.39 -9.76 -37.28
C SER A 720 -10.21 -8.79 -37.10
N LEU A 721 -9.89 -8.42 -35.87
CA LEU A 721 -8.73 -7.58 -35.59
C LEU A 721 -7.41 -8.32 -35.84
N LYS A 722 -7.31 -9.58 -35.42
CA LYS A 722 -6.14 -10.41 -35.68
C LYS A 722 -5.85 -10.52 -37.16
N GLN A 723 -6.90 -10.74 -37.97
CA GLN A 723 -6.75 -10.81 -39.44
C GLN A 723 -6.32 -9.45 -40.00
N ALA A 724 -6.97 -8.36 -39.59
CA ALA A 724 -6.62 -7.02 -40.07
C ALA A 724 -5.14 -6.67 -39.78
N PHE A 725 -4.61 -7.03 -38.61
CA PHE A 725 -3.20 -6.82 -38.31
C PHE A 725 -2.27 -7.69 -39.18
N ARG A 726 -2.65 -8.93 -39.48
CA ARG A 726 -1.87 -9.81 -40.39
C ARG A 726 -1.84 -9.28 -41.82
N ASP A 727 -2.97 -8.72 -42.28
CA ASP A 727 -3.12 -8.16 -43.62
C ASP A 727 -2.56 -6.73 -43.74
N GLY A 728 -2.02 -6.15 -42.66
CA GLY A 728 -1.48 -4.79 -42.65
C GLY A 728 -2.53 -3.68 -42.79
N ILE A 729 -3.80 -3.98 -42.48
CA ILE A 729 -4.90 -3.01 -42.57
C ILE A 729 -4.81 -2.01 -41.42
N ASP A 730 -5.03 -0.73 -41.73
CA ASP A 730 -5.15 0.32 -40.72
C ASP A 730 -6.39 0.11 -39.84
N ILE A 731 -6.16 -0.27 -38.58
CA ILE A 731 -7.23 -0.60 -37.63
C ILE A 731 -8.15 0.58 -37.37
N HIS A 732 -7.62 1.80 -37.34
CA HIS A 732 -8.44 3.00 -37.14
C HIS A 732 -9.32 3.28 -38.37
N ALA A 733 -8.80 3.06 -39.58
CA ALA A 733 -9.58 3.16 -40.79
C ALA A 733 -10.64 2.06 -40.91
N MET A 734 -10.29 0.83 -40.50
CA MET A 734 -11.24 -0.28 -40.44
C MET A 734 -12.37 0.02 -39.43
N THR A 735 -12.04 0.49 -38.26
CA THR A 735 -13.05 0.88 -37.25
C THR A 735 -13.92 2.02 -37.74
N ALA A 736 -13.34 3.04 -38.39
CA ALA A 736 -14.10 4.12 -38.99
C ALA A 736 -15.11 3.62 -40.04
N SER A 737 -14.66 2.72 -40.91
CA SER A 737 -15.52 2.11 -41.91
C SER A 737 -16.69 1.34 -41.29
N GLN A 738 -16.44 0.57 -40.25
CA GLN A 738 -17.45 -0.27 -39.59
C GLN A 738 -18.40 0.52 -38.67
N VAL A 739 -17.93 1.59 -38.03
CA VAL A 739 -18.73 2.38 -37.07
C VAL A 739 -19.48 3.50 -37.78
N PHE A 740 -18.84 4.16 -38.75
CA PHE A 740 -19.44 5.29 -39.45
C PHE A 740 -20.01 4.93 -40.83
N GLY A 741 -19.77 3.69 -41.31
CA GLY A 741 -20.27 3.22 -42.62
C GLY A 741 -19.59 3.88 -43.83
N VAL A 742 -18.35 4.35 -43.69
CA VAL A 742 -17.56 5.03 -44.73
C VAL A 742 -16.61 4.05 -45.45
N PRO A 743 -16.29 4.25 -46.75
CA PRO A 743 -15.33 3.40 -47.45
C PRO A 743 -13.92 3.47 -46.84
N LEU A 744 -13.16 2.36 -46.88
CA LEU A 744 -11.75 2.31 -46.48
C LEU A 744 -10.84 3.14 -47.38
N GLU A 745 -11.07 3.07 -48.71
CA GLU A 745 -10.31 3.86 -49.68
C GLU A 745 -10.72 5.34 -49.66
N GLY A 746 -9.72 6.26 -49.63
CA GLY A 746 -9.97 7.69 -49.64
C GLY A 746 -10.59 8.25 -48.38
N MET A 747 -10.41 7.56 -47.24
CA MET A 747 -10.96 7.96 -45.94
C MET A 747 -10.48 9.35 -45.51
N ASP A 748 -11.41 10.20 -45.06
CA ASP A 748 -11.11 11.51 -44.50
C ASP A 748 -10.24 11.35 -43.23
N PRO A 749 -9.09 12.00 -43.14
CA PRO A 749 -8.22 11.99 -41.97
C PRO A 749 -8.91 12.38 -40.66
N ILE A 750 -9.98 13.22 -40.73
CA ILE A 750 -10.77 13.63 -39.54
C ILE A 750 -11.56 12.41 -39.03
N VAL A 751 -12.22 11.68 -39.91
CA VAL A 751 -13.02 10.49 -39.58
C VAL A 751 -12.13 9.39 -39.00
N ARG A 752 -10.95 9.17 -39.62
CA ARG A 752 -9.93 8.24 -39.06
C ARG A 752 -9.47 8.66 -37.67
N ARG A 753 -9.26 9.96 -37.41
CA ARG A 753 -8.89 10.50 -36.13
C ARG A 753 -9.99 10.28 -35.09
N GLN A 754 -11.25 10.46 -35.46
CA GLN A 754 -12.40 10.16 -34.58
C GLN A 754 -12.44 8.66 -34.22
N ALA A 755 -12.26 7.77 -35.17
CA ALA A 755 -12.19 6.33 -34.91
C ALA A 755 -11.00 5.95 -34.00
N LYS A 756 -9.84 6.61 -34.18
CA LYS A 756 -8.72 6.46 -33.24
C LYS A 756 -9.12 6.85 -31.81
N ALA A 757 -9.82 7.96 -31.63
CA ALA A 757 -10.31 8.39 -30.32
C ALA A 757 -11.35 7.41 -29.74
N ILE A 758 -12.21 6.83 -30.57
CA ILE A 758 -13.18 5.81 -30.17
C ILE A 758 -12.47 4.53 -29.73
N ASN A 759 -11.54 4.01 -30.54
CA ASN A 759 -10.79 2.78 -30.21
C ASN A 759 -10.10 2.88 -28.85
N PHE A 760 -9.28 3.90 -28.65
CA PHE A 760 -8.60 4.08 -27.36
C PHE A 760 -9.57 4.43 -26.23
N GLY A 761 -10.54 5.32 -26.49
CA GLY A 761 -11.52 5.73 -25.49
C GLY A 761 -12.30 4.53 -24.94
N ILE A 762 -12.86 3.69 -25.80
CA ILE A 762 -13.67 2.54 -25.40
C ILE A 762 -12.83 1.49 -24.67
N ILE A 763 -11.62 1.19 -25.16
CA ILE A 763 -10.70 0.25 -24.53
C ILE A 763 -10.36 0.69 -23.12
N TYR A 764 -10.19 2.01 -22.90
CA TYR A 764 -9.94 2.57 -21.58
C TYR A 764 -11.21 2.85 -20.76
N GLY A 765 -12.36 2.35 -21.20
CA GLY A 765 -13.63 2.45 -20.47
C GLY A 765 -14.20 3.87 -20.40
N ILE A 766 -14.05 4.65 -21.50
CA ILE A 766 -14.61 6.01 -21.57
C ILE A 766 -16.14 5.96 -21.47
N SER A 767 -16.72 6.89 -20.72
CA SER A 767 -18.18 7.06 -20.70
C SER A 767 -18.66 7.80 -21.95
N ALA A 768 -19.96 7.66 -22.28
CA ALA A 768 -20.57 8.42 -23.37
C ALA A 768 -20.36 9.94 -23.21
N PHE A 769 -20.39 10.44 -21.97
CA PHE A 769 -20.08 11.84 -21.67
C PHE A 769 -18.62 12.21 -21.99
N GLY A 770 -17.67 11.35 -21.63
CA GLY A 770 -16.25 11.56 -21.94
C GLY A 770 -15.99 11.56 -23.45
N LEU A 771 -16.57 10.59 -24.17
CA LEU A 771 -16.44 10.48 -25.63
C LEU A 771 -17.09 11.67 -26.34
N ALA A 772 -18.27 12.09 -25.91
CA ALA A 772 -18.96 13.26 -26.43
C ALA A 772 -18.09 14.52 -26.35
N ARG A 773 -17.47 14.75 -25.17
CA ARG A 773 -16.56 15.88 -24.96
C ARG A 773 -15.31 15.79 -25.86
N GLN A 774 -14.74 14.61 -26.02
CA GLN A 774 -13.52 14.41 -26.82
C GLN A 774 -13.75 14.61 -28.33
N LEU A 775 -14.92 14.23 -28.83
CA LEU A 775 -15.27 14.33 -30.24
C LEU A 775 -16.04 15.62 -30.58
N GLY A 776 -16.49 16.40 -29.59
CA GLY A 776 -17.30 17.59 -29.77
C GLY A 776 -18.72 17.30 -30.28
N ILE A 777 -19.31 16.15 -29.90
CA ILE A 777 -20.63 15.67 -30.34
C ILE A 777 -21.63 15.57 -29.18
N GLY A 778 -22.89 15.28 -29.48
CA GLY A 778 -23.94 15.08 -28.47
C GLY A 778 -23.76 13.77 -27.67
N ASN A 779 -24.18 13.74 -26.39
CA ASN A 779 -24.12 12.54 -25.54
C ASN A 779 -24.87 11.33 -26.14
N GLY A 780 -26.02 11.57 -26.79
CA GLY A 780 -26.80 10.52 -27.46
C GLY A 780 -26.03 9.89 -28.61
N GLU A 781 -25.38 10.71 -29.44
CA GLU A 781 -24.56 10.30 -30.56
C GLU A 781 -23.33 9.52 -30.10
N ALA A 782 -22.63 10.01 -29.05
CA ALA A 782 -21.51 9.29 -28.46
C ALA A 782 -21.92 7.92 -27.91
N LYS A 783 -23.10 7.82 -27.28
CA LYS A 783 -23.64 6.55 -26.82
C LYS A 783 -23.93 5.60 -27.99
N GLN A 784 -24.52 6.10 -29.06
CA GLN A 784 -24.79 5.30 -30.29
C GLN A 784 -23.50 4.75 -30.89
N PHE A 785 -22.43 5.55 -30.94
CA PHE A 785 -21.11 5.07 -31.40
C PHE A 785 -20.54 3.96 -30.51
N ILE A 786 -20.65 4.09 -29.17
CA ILE A 786 -20.23 3.05 -28.24
C ILE A 786 -21.04 1.77 -28.42
N ASP A 787 -22.36 1.89 -28.58
CA ASP A 787 -23.24 0.73 -28.76
C ASP A 787 -22.94 0.02 -30.10
N THR A 788 -22.79 0.77 -31.20
CA THR A 788 -22.40 0.24 -32.53
C THR A 788 -21.01 -0.41 -32.48
N TYR A 789 -20.06 0.17 -31.79
CA TYR A 789 -18.72 -0.41 -31.59
C TYR A 789 -18.78 -1.78 -30.92
N PHE A 790 -19.53 -1.90 -29.84
CA PHE A 790 -19.70 -3.18 -29.13
C PHE A 790 -20.55 -4.21 -29.92
N GLU A 791 -21.44 -3.77 -30.78
CA GLU A 791 -22.14 -4.67 -31.72
C GLU A 791 -21.19 -5.26 -32.77
N ARG A 792 -20.22 -4.44 -33.25
CA ARG A 792 -19.21 -4.88 -34.22
C ARG A 792 -18.09 -5.70 -33.58
N PHE A 793 -17.75 -5.40 -32.34
CA PHE A 793 -16.69 -6.06 -31.59
C PHE A 793 -17.20 -6.64 -30.25
N PRO A 794 -18.13 -7.63 -30.29
CA PRO A 794 -18.74 -8.16 -29.05
C PRO A 794 -17.73 -8.81 -28.09
N GLY A 795 -16.62 -9.35 -28.61
CA GLY A 795 -15.56 -9.92 -27.79
C GLY A 795 -14.86 -8.90 -26.88
N ILE A 796 -14.84 -7.61 -27.27
CA ILE A 796 -14.29 -6.57 -26.39
C ILE A 796 -15.19 -6.36 -25.17
N ARG A 797 -16.53 -6.32 -25.37
CA ARG A 797 -17.48 -6.24 -24.27
C ARG A 797 -17.35 -7.45 -23.32
N HIS A 798 -17.25 -8.63 -23.88
CA HIS A 798 -17.07 -9.87 -23.13
C HIS A 798 -15.80 -9.83 -22.28
N TYR A 799 -14.66 -9.48 -22.87
CA TYR A 799 -13.39 -9.28 -22.16
C TYR A 799 -13.53 -8.30 -20.98
N MET A 800 -14.19 -7.15 -21.22
CA MET A 800 -14.36 -6.13 -20.18
C MET A 800 -15.18 -6.64 -19.00
N GLU A 801 -16.28 -7.36 -19.25
CA GLU A 801 -17.13 -7.89 -18.18
C GLU A 801 -16.43 -9.03 -17.43
N GLU A 802 -15.82 -9.98 -18.13
CA GLU A 802 -15.07 -11.08 -17.51
C GLU A 802 -13.91 -10.57 -16.65
N THR A 803 -13.17 -9.57 -17.14
CA THR A 803 -12.04 -8.99 -16.41
C THR A 803 -12.51 -8.28 -15.13
N LYS A 804 -13.63 -7.53 -15.19
CA LYS A 804 -14.22 -6.91 -14.00
C LYS A 804 -14.68 -7.96 -12.98
N ASP A 805 -15.35 -9.01 -13.45
CA ASP A 805 -15.86 -10.06 -12.58
C ASP A 805 -14.73 -10.89 -11.96
N PHE A 806 -13.67 -11.15 -12.72
CA PHE A 806 -12.44 -11.75 -12.17
C PHE A 806 -11.83 -10.87 -11.08
N CYS A 807 -11.68 -9.58 -11.38
CA CYS A 807 -11.10 -8.63 -10.44
C CYS A 807 -11.94 -8.48 -9.15
N ARG A 808 -13.28 -8.46 -9.26
CA ARG A 808 -14.19 -8.42 -8.10
C ARG A 808 -14.02 -9.63 -7.18
N ARG A 809 -13.77 -10.81 -7.75
CA ARG A 809 -13.58 -12.06 -6.99
C ARG A 809 -12.20 -12.18 -6.36
N HIS A 810 -11.15 -11.68 -7.03
CA HIS A 810 -9.76 -11.94 -6.65
C HIS A 810 -9.01 -10.70 -6.11
N GLY A 811 -9.55 -9.49 -6.31
CA GLY A 811 -8.89 -8.23 -5.93
C GLY A 811 -7.76 -7.78 -6.86
N TYR A 812 -7.44 -8.56 -7.89
CA TYR A 812 -6.40 -8.26 -8.89
C TYR A 812 -6.80 -8.74 -10.29
N VAL A 813 -6.05 -8.31 -11.29
CA VAL A 813 -6.04 -8.86 -12.65
C VAL A 813 -4.62 -9.29 -13.01
N GLU A 814 -4.49 -10.14 -14.04
CA GLU A 814 -3.19 -10.68 -14.47
C GLU A 814 -2.86 -10.27 -15.90
N THR A 815 -1.56 -10.03 -16.18
CA THR A 815 -1.05 -9.92 -17.55
C THR A 815 -0.93 -11.29 -18.19
N ILE A 816 -0.68 -11.32 -19.50
CA ILE A 816 -0.43 -12.59 -20.24
C ILE A 816 0.82 -13.33 -19.77
N PHE A 817 1.71 -12.66 -19.00
CA PHE A 817 2.89 -13.28 -18.39
C PHE A 817 2.69 -13.64 -16.91
N GLY A 818 1.49 -13.40 -16.37
CA GLY A 818 1.13 -13.75 -15.00
C GLY A 818 1.47 -12.67 -13.96
N ARG A 819 1.89 -11.45 -14.35
CA ARG A 819 2.04 -10.33 -13.42
C ARG A 819 0.68 -9.95 -12.84
N ARG A 820 0.59 -9.85 -11.52
CA ARG A 820 -0.62 -9.40 -10.83
C ARG A 820 -0.64 -7.89 -10.65
N CYS A 821 -1.78 -7.31 -11.00
CA CYS A 821 -2.08 -5.89 -10.80
C CYS A 821 -3.25 -5.79 -9.82
N HIS A 822 -2.97 -5.47 -8.57
CA HIS A 822 -4.00 -5.35 -7.53
C HIS A 822 -4.82 -4.06 -7.70
N ILE A 823 -6.15 -4.16 -7.57
CA ILE A 823 -7.10 -3.06 -7.76
C ILE A 823 -7.93 -2.86 -6.48
N ALA A 824 -7.43 -2.08 -5.57
CA ALA A 824 -8.04 -1.88 -4.25
C ALA A 824 -9.50 -1.38 -4.30
N ASN A 825 -9.86 -0.54 -5.29
CA ASN A 825 -11.16 0.12 -5.35
C ASN A 825 -12.22 -0.63 -6.15
N ILE A 826 -11.97 -1.88 -6.57
CA ILE A 826 -12.89 -2.62 -7.47
C ILE A 826 -14.26 -2.86 -6.84
N ASN A 827 -14.31 -3.08 -5.53
CA ASN A 827 -15.53 -3.32 -4.74
C ASN A 827 -15.93 -2.13 -3.86
N ASP A 828 -15.41 -0.90 -4.14
CA ASP A 828 -15.69 0.28 -3.31
C ASP A 828 -17.19 0.62 -3.31
N LYS A 829 -17.73 0.99 -2.15
CA LYS A 829 -19.14 1.41 -1.98
C LYS A 829 -19.43 2.72 -2.71
N ASN A 830 -18.41 3.58 -2.87
CA ASN A 830 -18.51 4.82 -3.63
C ASN A 830 -18.48 4.51 -5.14
N GLY A 831 -19.58 4.80 -5.85
CA GLY A 831 -19.72 4.54 -7.28
C GLY A 831 -18.62 5.19 -8.15
N MET A 832 -18.07 6.34 -7.75
CA MET A 832 -16.98 7.00 -8.48
C MET A 832 -15.67 6.23 -8.32
N GLN A 833 -15.32 5.82 -7.09
CA GLN A 833 -14.14 5.02 -6.81
C GLN A 833 -14.23 3.64 -7.47
N ARG A 834 -15.38 2.98 -7.36
CA ARG A 834 -15.63 1.71 -8.05
C ARG A 834 -15.47 1.82 -9.56
N SER A 835 -16.06 2.84 -10.20
CA SER A 835 -15.90 3.07 -11.64
C SER A 835 -14.45 3.34 -12.04
N PHE A 836 -13.66 3.98 -11.15
CA PHE A 836 -12.23 4.13 -11.36
C PHE A 836 -11.52 2.76 -11.29
N GLY A 837 -11.82 1.94 -10.28
CA GLY A 837 -11.30 0.58 -10.15
C GLY A 837 -11.68 -0.32 -11.34
N GLU A 838 -12.92 -0.26 -11.84
CA GLU A 838 -13.37 -1.01 -13.01
C GLU A 838 -12.58 -0.65 -14.29
N ARG A 839 -12.32 0.64 -14.51
CA ARG A 839 -11.45 1.08 -15.63
C ARG A 839 -10.00 0.61 -15.46
N ALA A 840 -9.46 0.72 -14.25
CA ALA A 840 -8.12 0.23 -13.96
C ALA A 840 -8.01 -1.29 -14.21
N ALA A 841 -9.01 -2.07 -13.78
CA ALA A 841 -9.07 -3.51 -13.99
C ALA A 841 -9.07 -3.90 -15.48
N ILE A 842 -9.85 -3.20 -16.32
CA ILE A 842 -9.91 -3.45 -17.75
C ILE A 842 -8.58 -3.14 -18.45
N ASN A 843 -7.91 -2.06 -18.02
CA ASN A 843 -6.70 -1.56 -18.67
C ASN A 843 -5.43 -2.30 -18.24
N ALA A 844 -5.36 -2.73 -16.99
CA ALA A 844 -4.13 -3.27 -16.43
C ALA A 844 -3.61 -4.53 -17.15
N PRO A 845 -4.41 -5.50 -17.61
CA PRO A 845 -3.91 -6.64 -18.37
C PRO A 845 -3.25 -6.24 -19.69
N ILE A 846 -3.80 -5.25 -20.38
CA ILE A 846 -3.29 -4.78 -21.69
C ILE A 846 -2.02 -3.95 -21.49
N GLN A 847 -2.10 -2.92 -20.66
CA GLN A 847 -0.97 -2.04 -20.38
C GLN A 847 0.18 -2.78 -19.69
N GLY A 848 -0.16 -3.69 -18.77
CA GLY A 848 0.83 -4.51 -18.09
C GLY A 848 1.51 -5.51 -19.03
N ALA A 849 0.76 -6.13 -19.95
CA ALA A 849 1.36 -6.99 -20.96
C ALA A 849 2.30 -6.21 -21.90
N ALA A 850 1.94 -4.98 -22.30
CA ALA A 850 2.82 -4.11 -23.08
C ALA A 850 4.10 -3.76 -22.29
N ALA A 851 3.96 -3.43 -20.98
CA ALA A 851 5.09 -3.18 -20.10
C ALA A 851 5.98 -4.42 -19.92
N ASP A 852 5.41 -5.61 -19.77
CA ASP A 852 6.18 -6.86 -19.66
C ASP A 852 6.95 -7.16 -20.95
N ILE A 853 6.37 -6.90 -22.12
CA ILE A 853 7.03 -7.11 -23.43
C ILE A 853 8.23 -6.16 -23.56
N ILE A 854 8.05 -4.86 -23.28
CA ILE A 854 9.18 -3.92 -23.40
C ILE A 854 10.26 -4.19 -22.36
N ARG A 855 9.90 -4.58 -21.13
CA ARG A 855 10.87 -5.01 -20.09
C ARG A 855 11.69 -6.22 -20.55
N ARG A 856 11.05 -7.20 -21.19
CA ARG A 856 11.72 -8.37 -21.75
C ARG A 856 12.63 -7.99 -22.90
N ALA A 857 12.17 -7.12 -23.82
CA ALA A 857 12.99 -6.58 -24.90
C ALA A 857 14.24 -5.89 -24.35
N MET A 858 14.08 -5.01 -23.35
CA MET A 858 15.18 -4.33 -22.69
C MET A 858 16.17 -5.31 -22.05
N SER A 859 15.68 -6.34 -21.37
CA SER A 859 16.53 -7.33 -20.69
C SER A 859 17.35 -8.20 -21.70
N GLN A 860 16.80 -8.45 -22.88
CA GLN A 860 17.45 -9.25 -23.94
C GLN A 860 18.40 -8.41 -24.80
N MET A 861 18.18 -7.09 -24.89
CA MET A 861 18.88 -6.20 -25.81
C MET A 861 20.41 -6.17 -25.64
N PRO A 862 20.97 -6.04 -24.43
CA PRO A 862 22.43 -6.01 -24.27
C PRO A 862 23.11 -7.26 -24.84
N SER A 863 22.58 -8.45 -24.56
CA SER A 863 23.12 -9.70 -25.10
C SER A 863 22.99 -9.79 -26.62
N ALA A 864 21.83 -9.39 -27.18
CA ALA A 864 21.62 -9.41 -28.63
C ALA A 864 22.58 -8.48 -29.39
N LEU A 865 22.85 -7.28 -28.84
CA LEU A 865 23.82 -6.35 -29.42
C LEU A 865 25.26 -6.87 -29.30
N GLN A 866 25.61 -7.43 -28.15
CA GLN A 866 26.92 -8.02 -27.90
C GLN A 866 27.21 -9.21 -28.82
N GLU A 867 26.26 -10.14 -28.98
CA GLU A 867 26.35 -11.29 -29.87
C GLU A 867 26.52 -10.89 -31.33
N ALA A 868 25.91 -9.76 -31.72
CA ALA A 868 26.06 -9.20 -33.06
C ALA A 868 27.35 -8.36 -33.23
N GLY A 869 28.14 -8.15 -32.18
CA GLY A 869 29.37 -7.33 -32.22
C GLY A 869 29.11 -5.83 -32.43
N LEU A 870 27.94 -5.34 -31.96
CA LEU A 870 27.50 -3.96 -32.14
C LEU A 870 27.74 -3.12 -30.87
N ASP A 871 28.23 -1.87 -31.04
CA ASP A 871 28.46 -0.93 -29.94
C ASP A 871 27.33 0.10 -29.80
N ALA A 872 26.12 -0.32 -29.95
CA ALA A 872 24.95 0.50 -29.68
C ALA A 872 24.64 0.55 -28.17
N LYS A 873 24.30 1.74 -27.67
CA LYS A 873 23.93 1.95 -26.25
C LYS A 873 22.45 2.32 -26.15
N MET A 874 21.68 1.54 -25.40
CA MET A 874 20.32 1.90 -25.05
C MET A 874 20.35 3.03 -24.02
N LEU A 875 19.67 4.16 -24.31
CA LEU A 875 19.72 5.39 -23.51
C LEU A 875 18.44 5.63 -22.73
N LEU A 876 17.30 5.56 -23.43
CA LEU A 876 16.00 5.90 -22.87
C LEU A 876 14.96 4.84 -23.20
N GLN A 877 14.02 4.69 -22.29
CA GLN A 877 12.73 4.04 -22.49
C GLN A 877 11.65 5.09 -22.28
N VAL A 878 10.82 5.34 -23.30
CA VAL A 878 9.77 6.36 -23.28
C VAL A 878 8.47 5.76 -23.85
N HIS A 879 7.48 5.54 -23.01
CA HIS A 879 6.23 4.85 -23.35
C HIS A 879 6.49 3.46 -23.96
N ASP A 880 6.29 3.29 -25.27
CA ASP A 880 6.48 2.03 -26.00
C ASP A 880 7.75 2.07 -26.89
N GLU A 881 8.60 3.09 -26.67
CA GLU A 881 9.81 3.41 -27.45
C GLU A 881 11.09 3.09 -26.68
N LEU A 882 12.11 2.60 -27.38
CA LEU A 882 13.50 2.51 -26.92
C LEU A 882 14.39 3.41 -27.80
N VAL A 883 15.21 4.25 -27.16
CA VAL A 883 16.14 5.16 -27.86
C VAL A 883 17.58 4.70 -27.63
N PHE A 884 18.33 4.59 -28.73
CA PHE A 884 19.72 4.14 -28.74
C PHE A 884 20.65 5.22 -29.30
N GLU A 885 21.88 5.23 -28.81
CA GLU A 885 23.01 5.95 -29.45
C GLU A 885 23.87 4.91 -30.17
N VAL A 886 24.00 5.04 -31.48
CA VAL A 886 24.60 4.04 -32.37
C VAL A 886 25.73 4.68 -33.23
N PRO A 887 26.92 4.06 -33.37
CA PRO A 887 27.92 4.51 -34.33
C PRO A 887 27.34 4.57 -35.75
N GLU A 888 27.62 5.63 -36.50
CA GLU A 888 27.03 5.86 -37.84
C GLU A 888 27.25 4.69 -38.81
N ASP A 889 28.43 4.06 -38.73
CA ASP A 889 28.79 2.90 -39.54
C ASP A 889 28.09 1.58 -39.13
N GLN A 890 27.45 1.55 -37.98
CA GLN A 890 26.77 0.36 -37.43
C GLN A 890 25.24 0.44 -37.54
N ILE A 891 24.65 1.56 -37.98
CA ILE A 891 23.20 1.79 -37.97
C ILE A 891 22.47 0.70 -38.76
N GLU A 892 22.89 0.46 -40.01
CA GLU A 892 22.29 -0.52 -40.91
C GLU A 892 22.28 -1.95 -40.30
N ALA A 893 23.32 -2.31 -39.55
CA ALA A 893 23.46 -3.58 -38.87
C ALA A 893 22.65 -3.64 -37.56
N THR A 894 22.50 -2.50 -36.88
CA THR A 894 21.82 -2.41 -35.57
C THR A 894 20.29 -2.50 -35.71
N ILE A 895 19.70 -1.84 -36.72
CA ILE A 895 18.24 -1.81 -36.92
C ILE A 895 17.61 -3.22 -36.92
N PRO A 896 18.08 -4.20 -37.72
CA PRO A 896 17.48 -5.53 -37.74
C PRO A 896 17.63 -6.29 -36.43
N VAL A 897 18.70 -6.05 -35.66
CA VAL A 897 18.91 -6.69 -34.36
C VAL A 897 17.93 -6.13 -33.34
N VAL A 898 17.83 -4.81 -33.23
CA VAL A 898 16.89 -4.12 -32.33
C VAL A 898 15.44 -4.51 -32.66
N LYS A 899 15.06 -4.42 -33.94
CA LYS A 899 13.73 -4.75 -34.40
C LYS A 899 13.35 -6.19 -34.05
N ARG A 900 14.20 -7.17 -34.40
CA ARG A 900 13.97 -8.58 -34.09
C ARG A 900 13.84 -8.83 -32.59
N THR A 901 14.73 -8.26 -31.78
CA THR A 901 14.72 -8.41 -30.32
C THR A 901 13.42 -7.88 -29.72
N MET A 902 12.93 -6.75 -30.17
CA MET A 902 11.67 -6.17 -29.71
C MET A 902 10.47 -6.99 -30.21
N GLU A 903 10.38 -7.30 -31.51
CA GLU A 903 9.26 -8.05 -32.11
C GLU A 903 9.12 -9.46 -31.52
N GLN A 904 10.24 -10.09 -31.12
CA GLN A 904 10.29 -11.43 -30.57
C GLN A 904 10.41 -11.47 -29.03
N ALA A 905 10.29 -10.33 -28.35
CA ALA A 905 10.50 -10.23 -26.91
C ALA A 905 9.59 -11.15 -26.05
N ALA A 906 8.40 -11.53 -26.55
CA ALA A 906 7.51 -12.46 -25.87
C ALA A 906 8.06 -13.90 -25.86
N LEU A 907 8.84 -14.29 -26.89
CA LEU A 907 9.39 -15.64 -27.02
C LEU A 907 10.56 -15.88 -26.03
N PRO A 908 10.80 -17.14 -25.64
CA PRO A 908 9.98 -18.34 -25.91
C PRO A 908 8.82 -18.51 -24.93
N ALA A 909 8.59 -17.56 -24.01
CA ALA A 909 7.61 -17.70 -22.94
C ALA A 909 6.17 -17.76 -23.46
N LEU A 910 5.86 -16.97 -24.50
CA LEU A 910 4.52 -16.88 -25.06
C LEU A 910 4.58 -16.57 -26.55
N GLU A 911 3.76 -17.25 -27.36
CA GLU A 911 3.50 -16.92 -28.75
C GLU A 911 2.25 -16.03 -28.87
N ILE A 912 2.45 -14.78 -29.31
CA ILE A 912 1.35 -13.83 -29.50
C ILE A 912 0.71 -14.09 -30.86
N SER A 913 -0.62 -14.27 -30.90
CA SER A 913 -1.37 -14.60 -32.12
C SER A 913 -1.46 -13.45 -33.13
N VAL A 914 -0.92 -12.30 -32.84
CA VAL A 914 -0.82 -11.10 -33.70
C VAL A 914 0.64 -10.71 -33.80
N PRO A 915 1.19 -10.42 -34.99
CA PRO A 915 2.57 -10.01 -35.11
C PRO A 915 2.79 -8.69 -34.37
N LEU A 916 3.84 -8.61 -33.54
CA LEU A 916 4.35 -7.34 -33.04
C LEU A 916 5.18 -6.69 -34.11
N THR A 917 4.96 -5.42 -34.39
CA THR A 917 5.70 -4.64 -35.38
C THR A 917 6.39 -3.48 -34.69
N VAL A 918 7.65 -3.26 -35.05
CA VAL A 918 8.46 -2.16 -34.53
C VAL A 918 8.87 -1.24 -35.69
N ASP A 919 8.54 0.04 -35.52
CA ASP A 919 8.95 1.09 -36.44
C ASP A 919 10.29 1.67 -35.95
N CYS A 920 11.24 1.87 -36.86
CA CYS A 920 12.58 2.38 -36.52
C CYS A 920 12.85 3.65 -37.33
N GLY A 921 13.32 4.69 -36.64
CA GLY A 921 13.80 5.91 -37.25
C GLY A 921 15.20 6.28 -36.76
N THR A 922 15.94 7.02 -37.55
CA THR A 922 17.29 7.47 -37.21
C THR A 922 17.46 8.97 -37.45
N GLY A 923 18.24 9.65 -36.64
CA GLY A 923 18.41 11.09 -36.74
C GLY A 923 19.61 11.63 -36.01
N ASP A 924 19.93 12.89 -36.31
CA ASP A 924 20.99 13.64 -35.61
C ASP A 924 20.51 14.28 -34.28
N ASN A 925 19.24 14.13 -33.99
CA ASN A 925 18.60 14.49 -32.74
C ASN A 925 17.38 13.60 -32.50
N TRP A 926 16.81 13.68 -31.30
CA TRP A 926 15.69 12.79 -30.93
C TRP A 926 14.39 13.07 -31.69
N ASP A 927 14.13 14.33 -32.11
CA ASP A 927 12.95 14.67 -32.93
C ASP A 927 13.02 14.06 -34.34
N GLU A 928 14.22 14.05 -34.95
CA GLU A 928 14.44 13.45 -36.27
C GLU A 928 14.41 11.91 -36.25
N ALA A 929 14.82 11.32 -35.14
CA ALA A 929 14.84 9.87 -35.01
C ALA A 929 13.43 9.26 -34.77
N HIS A 930 12.43 10.06 -34.40
CA HIS A 930 11.05 9.61 -34.12
C HIS A 930 10.07 9.84 -35.32
#